data_a47be33c260b7ec87843c6a60ae15504
#
_entry.id   a47be33c260b7ec87843c6a60ae15504
#
_cell.length_a   1.000
_cell.length_b   1.000
_cell.length_c   1.000
_cell.angle_alpha   90.00
_cell.angle_beta   90.00
_cell.angle_gamma   90.00
#
_symmetry.space_group_name_H-M   'P 1'
#
loop_
_entity.id
_entity.type
_entity.pdbx_description
1 polymer ?
#
loop_
_entity_poly.entity_id
_entity_poly.type
_entity_poly.pdbx_seq_one_letter_code
_entity_poly.pdbx_strand_id
1 'polypeptide(L)'
;MRYGHFDDDHREYVITRPDTPLPWINYLGSDEYFGIISNTAGGYSFVRDARLRRLTRYRYNNAPLDLGGRYLYLRDDDTGDYWSPSWQPTQGDLEEYECRHGLGYTTIASQRAGIRAETCYFVPIGETLEVWRVRLTNERPGPARVSLFGTVEFCLWDAQDDATNFQRNYSVGEVEVEDGVIYHTTEYRERRNHFAYFACSDASAGFDTSRDAFLGPYRGWDRPIAVERGAVSGSIAHGWQPMGAHQVRLELGPGETRDIIFVLGYAENPADAKFDPPGSGRVDKRRVRPVIASHLEPTVVESALVALREAWAERLGAFQVESGNVHLDRMVNTWNAYQCMVTFNLSRSASSFESGIGRGMGFRDSNQDLLGFVHMVPGRARERILDIAATQLPTGGAYHQYQPLTKRGNDAVGSGFNDDPAWLVLAVTAYARETGDLAILDEPVPYDNAPGSERPLEDHLRRAIDYTLERLGPHGLPLIGRADWNDCLNLNCFSDTPGESFQTTQNRDGGVAESVFIAGLFVLAANELAELVDHRGDASEGARLREAAADMVASVDAHGWDGDWFRRAYDYFGEPIGSAGNDEGQIFIEPQGMCVMAGIGLADGRAVRALAAVRDRLATPHGIVLVQPAFSGYQLRLGEITSYPPGYKENAGIFCHTNPWLMIAEVLADNPLGALDYYLRINPSVREAISEVHRCEPFVYAQMIAGRDAPTHGEAKNSWLTGTAAWNYVAATQWLVGIRPELDGLRIDPRLPDGGAELRVTRRFRGATYRIVVHGSTEPGAGPARVSRLVVDGSPIAGNLAPLPSGPDVEIGVHAYTGSAAALPA
;
A
#
# COMPACT_ATOMS: atom_id res chain seq x y z
N MET A 1 -2.98 -13.05 -23.85
CA MET A 1 -4.37 -13.53 -23.49
C MET A 1 -4.86 -12.63 -22.38
N ARG A 2 -6.07 -12.12 -22.45
CA ARG A 2 -6.63 -11.31 -21.36
C ARG A 2 -7.24 -12.21 -20.30
N TYR A 3 -6.98 -11.90 -19.03
CA TYR A 3 -7.55 -12.61 -17.88
C TYR A 3 -8.81 -11.91 -17.33
N GLY A 4 -9.06 -10.67 -17.76
CA GLY A 4 -10.17 -9.87 -17.29
C GLY A 4 -10.28 -8.53 -18.04
N HIS A 5 -11.02 -7.61 -17.45
CA HIS A 5 -11.22 -6.24 -17.94
C HIS A 5 -11.67 -5.30 -16.82
N PHE A 6 -11.49 -4.00 -17.03
CA PHE A 6 -12.02 -2.96 -16.14
C PHE A 6 -13.52 -2.73 -16.39
N ASP A 7 -14.27 -2.63 -15.32
CA ASP A 7 -15.64 -2.13 -15.26
C ASP A 7 -15.60 -0.77 -14.51
N ASP A 8 -15.34 0.30 -15.28
CA ASP A 8 -15.14 1.63 -14.70
C ASP A 8 -16.43 2.20 -14.08
N ASP A 9 -17.62 1.82 -14.61
CA ASP A 9 -18.92 2.26 -14.10
C ASP A 9 -19.19 1.74 -12.68
N HIS A 10 -18.78 0.50 -12.40
CA HIS A 10 -18.92 -0.12 -11.07
C HIS A 10 -17.66 0.02 -10.21
N ARG A 11 -16.55 0.54 -10.76
CA ARG A 11 -15.23 0.62 -10.11
C ARG A 11 -14.74 -0.78 -9.69
N GLU A 12 -14.86 -1.72 -10.60
CA GLU A 12 -14.46 -3.12 -10.42
C GLU A 12 -13.43 -3.54 -11.47
N TYR A 13 -12.62 -4.52 -11.11
CA TYR A 13 -11.85 -5.30 -12.08
C TYR A 13 -12.44 -6.70 -12.15
N VAL A 14 -12.87 -7.08 -13.34
CA VAL A 14 -13.56 -8.34 -13.62
C VAL A 14 -12.57 -9.36 -14.15
N ILE A 15 -12.37 -10.47 -13.42
CA ILE A 15 -11.50 -11.58 -13.78
C ILE A 15 -12.39 -12.70 -14.31
N THR A 16 -12.13 -13.15 -15.54
CA THR A 16 -13.02 -14.08 -16.26
C THR A 16 -12.52 -15.53 -16.27
N ARG A 17 -11.40 -15.82 -15.58
CA ARG A 17 -10.85 -17.16 -15.43
C ARG A 17 -10.03 -17.27 -14.14
N PRO A 18 -10.11 -18.43 -13.45
CA PRO A 18 -9.48 -18.57 -12.13
C PRO A 18 -7.95 -18.69 -12.15
N ASP A 19 -7.37 -19.20 -13.25
CA ASP A 19 -5.95 -19.51 -13.43
C ASP A 19 -5.14 -18.29 -13.91
N THR A 20 -5.22 -17.18 -13.17
CA THR A 20 -4.38 -16.00 -13.39
C THR A 20 -2.88 -16.33 -13.23
N PRO A 21 -1.94 -15.56 -13.84
CA PRO A 21 -0.50 -15.88 -13.80
C PRO A 21 0.10 -15.95 -12.40
N LEU A 22 -0.46 -15.19 -11.46
CA LEU A 22 -0.26 -15.21 -10.01
C LEU A 22 -1.65 -15.05 -9.37
N PRO A 23 -1.84 -15.40 -8.10
CA PRO A 23 -3.05 -15.01 -7.39
C PRO A 23 -3.24 -13.50 -7.45
N TRP A 24 -4.30 -13.02 -8.08
CA TRP A 24 -4.63 -11.59 -8.11
C TRP A 24 -5.47 -11.26 -6.91
N ILE A 25 -4.94 -10.42 -6.04
CA ILE A 25 -5.49 -10.17 -4.73
C ILE A 25 -6.23 -8.84 -4.64
N ASN A 26 -7.10 -8.75 -3.63
CA ASN A 26 -7.72 -7.54 -3.15
C ASN A 26 -7.59 -7.45 -1.62
N TYR A 27 -7.71 -6.26 -1.06
CA TYR A 27 -7.74 -6.03 0.37
C TYR A 27 -9.17 -5.75 0.83
N LEU A 28 -9.55 -6.32 1.96
CA LEU A 28 -10.81 -6.09 2.65
C LEU A 28 -10.54 -5.27 3.91
N GLY A 29 -11.48 -4.37 4.26
CA GLY A 29 -11.38 -3.55 5.48
C GLY A 29 -10.59 -2.27 5.30
N SER A 30 -10.74 -1.38 6.27
CA SER A 30 -10.15 -0.04 6.19
C SER A 30 -9.68 0.55 7.52
N ASP A 31 -10.05 -0.03 8.66
CA ASP A 31 -9.80 0.57 9.97
C ASP A 31 -8.95 -0.34 10.87
N GLU A 32 -9.51 -1.39 11.45
CA GLU A 32 -8.80 -2.30 12.35
C GLU A 32 -8.77 -3.74 11.83
N TYR A 33 -9.87 -4.20 11.21
CA TYR A 33 -9.96 -5.54 10.61
C TYR A 33 -9.56 -5.48 9.15
N PHE A 34 -8.64 -6.34 8.75
CA PHE A 34 -8.14 -6.44 7.38
C PHE A 34 -8.16 -7.90 6.91
N GLY A 35 -8.46 -8.07 5.64
CA GLY A 35 -8.32 -9.35 4.95
C GLY A 35 -7.62 -9.18 3.61
N ILE A 36 -6.79 -10.16 3.25
CA ILE A 36 -6.28 -10.33 1.88
C ILE A 36 -7.12 -11.45 1.26
N ILE A 37 -7.63 -11.23 0.05
CA ILE A 37 -8.40 -12.23 -0.69
C ILE A 37 -7.94 -12.26 -2.14
N SER A 38 -7.65 -13.46 -2.65
CA SER A 38 -7.34 -13.66 -4.07
C SER A 38 -8.60 -13.88 -4.91
N ASN A 39 -8.43 -13.87 -6.22
CA ASN A 39 -9.48 -14.25 -7.16
C ASN A 39 -10.03 -15.68 -6.95
N THR A 40 -9.34 -16.53 -6.19
CA THR A 40 -9.81 -17.89 -5.83
C THR A 40 -10.13 -18.04 -4.34
N ALA A 41 -10.39 -16.93 -3.63
CA ALA A 41 -10.68 -16.83 -2.20
C ALA A 41 -9.53 -17.25 -1.26
N GLY A 42 -8.30 -17.36 -1.76
CA GLY A 42 -7.09 -17.52 -0.95
C GLY A 42 -6.78 -16.27 -0.12
N GLY A 43 -5.84 -16.37 0.83
CA GLY A 43 -5.42 -15.26 1.66
C GLY A 43 -5.72 -15.46 3.15
N TYR A 44 -5.74 -14.36 3.90
CA TYR A 44 -5.87 -14.41 5.36
C TYR A 44 -6.50 -13.14 5.96
N SER A 45 -6.95 -13.24 7.20
CA SER A 45 -7.55 -12.13 7.94
C SER A 45 -6.81 -11.89 9.26
N PHE A 46 -6.78 -10.62 9.68
CA PHE A 46 -6.12 -10.19 10.91
C PHE A 46 -6.71 -8.88 11.44
N VAL A 47 -6.41 -8.55 12.71
CA VAL A 47 -6.79 -7.29 13.33
C VAL A 47 -5.53 -6.51 13.73
N ARG A 48 -5.37 -5.30 13.22
CA ARG A 48 -4.26 -4.35 13.47
C ARG A 48 -2.87 -4.88 13.09
N ASP A 49 -2.51 -6.10 13.45
CA ASP A 49 -1.17 -6.67 13.23
C ASP A 49 -1.27 -8.06 12.58
N ALA A 50 -0.74 -8.17 11.36
CA ALA A 50 -0.80 -9.39 10.56
C ALA A 50 -0.03 -10.58 11.16
N ARG A 51 0.93 -10.34 12.05
CA ARG A 51 1.67 -11.37 12.77
C ARG A 51 1.00 -11.74 14.08
N LEU A 52 0.73 -10.75 14.95
CA LEU A 52 0.37 -10.96 16.35
C LEU A 52 -1.14 -11.00 16.61
N ARG A 53 -1.96 -10.71 15.58
CA ARG A 53 -3.44 -10.76 15.64
C ARG A 53 -4.02 -11.43 14.40
N ARG A 54 -3.32 -12.48 13.91
CA ARG A 54 -3.75 -13.30 12.79
C ARG A 54 -4.96 -14.17 13.17
N LEU A 55 -6.04 -14.11 12.38
CA LEU A 55 -7.22 -14.96 12.62
C LEU A 55 -7.12 -16.28 11.87
N THR A 56 -6.79 -16.23 10.58
CA THR A 56 -6.76 -17.41 9.73
C THR A 56 -5.35 -17.81 9.35
N ARG A 57 -5.12 -19.12 9.24
CA ARG A 57 -3.83 -19.66 8.83
C ARG A 57 -3.56 -19.41 7.36
N TYR A 58 -2.37 -18.96 7.04
CA TYR A 58 -1.85 -18.82 5.69
C TYR A 58 -0.36 -19.12 5.68
N ARG A 59 0.10 -19.80 4.64
CA ARG A 59 1.52 -20.12 4.49
C ARG A 59 2.09 -19.28 3.36
N TYR A 60 3.12 -18.53 3.66
CA TYR A 60 3.86 -17.77 2.67
C TYR A 60 4.58 -18.70 1.69
N ASN A 61 4.92 -18.19 0.54
CA ASN A 61 5.50 -18.96 -0.58
C ASN A 61 4.54 -19.99 -1.21
N ASN A 62 3.24 -19.80 -1.04
CA ASN A 62 2.23 -20.60 -1.72
C ASN A 62 2.03 -20.22 -3.18
N ALA A 63 2.48 -19.06 -3.63
CA ALA A 63 2.35 -18.66 -5.02
C ALA A 63 3.14 -19.61 -5.95
N PRO A 64 2.55 -20.02 -7.09
CA PRO A 64 1.24 -19.65 -7.60
C PRO A 64 0.08 -20.52 -7.13
N LEU A 65 0.27 -21.42 -6.17
CA LEU A 65 -0.72 -22.42 -5.77
C LEU A 65 -1.94 -21.84 -5.03
N ASP A 66 -1.75 -20.74 -4.29
CA ASP A 66 -2.79 -20.00 -3.56
C ASP A 66 -3.61 -20.84 -2.57
N LEU A 67 -2.94 -21.71 -1.81
CA LEU A 67 -3.57 -22.49 -0.75
C LEU A 67 -3.67 -21.73 0.57
N GLY A 68 -4.75 -21.95 1.28
CA GLY A 68 -5.12 -21.25 2.52
C GLY A 68 -6.09 -20.11 2.23
N GLY A 69 -7.26 -20.17 2.84
CA GLY A 69 -8.25 -19.15 2.57
C GLY A 69 -9.62 -19.46 3.16
N ARG A 70 -10.62 -18.87 2.55
CA ARG A 70 -12.04 -18.94 2.91
C ARG A 70 -12.73 -19.95 2.02
N TYR A 71 -12.61 -21.24 2.34
CA TYR A 71 -13.06 -22.28 1.44
C TYR A 71 -14.53 -22.62 1.60
N LEU A 72 -15.22 -22.61 0.47
CA LEU A 72 -16.57 -23.11 0.32
C LEU A 72 -16.54 -24.39 -0.53
N TYR A 73 -17.36 -25.37 -0.15
CA TYR A 73 -17.61 -26.57 -0.96
C TYR A 73 -19.10 -26.70 -1.19
N LEU A 74 -19.47 -26.96 -2.41
CA LEU A 74 -20.79 -27.39 -2.78
C LEU A 74 -20.76 -28.87 -3.13
N ARG A 75 -21.72 -29.63 -2.60
CA ARG A 75 -21.87 -31.03 -2.88
C ARG A 75 -23.32 -31.28 -3.38
N ASP A 76 -23.43 -31.92 -4.50
CA ASP A 76 -24.69 -32.48 -4.98
C ASP A 76 -24.97 -33.76 -4.21
N ASP A 77 -26.00 -33.76 -3.36
CA ASP A 77 -26.28 -34.88 -2.46
C ASP A 77 -26.94 -36.07 -3.19
N ASP A 78 -27.44 -35.85 -4.43
CA ASP A 78 -28.00 -36.92 -5.24
C ASP A 78 -26.93 -37.74 -5.95
N THR A 79 -25.84 -37.08 -6.39
CA THR A 79 -24.76 -37.71 -7.15
C THR A 79 -23.50 -37.99 -6.32
N GLY A 80 -23.31 -37.22 -5.25
CA GLY A 80 -22.11 -37.24 -4.44
C GLY A 80 -20.94 -36.41 -5.03
N ASP A 81 -21.13 -35.80 -6.20
CA ASP A 81 -20.14 -34.90 -6.78
C ASP A 81 -19.99 -33.61 -5.96
N TYR A 82 -18.78 -33.06 -5.85
CA TYR A 82 -18.54 -31.84 -5.12
C TYR A 82 -17.48 -30.96 -5.80
N TRP A 83 -17.56 -29.66 -5.55
CA TRP A 83 -16.64 -28.65 -6.10
C TRP A 83 -16.55 -27.44 -5.19
N SER A 84 -15.59 -26.58 -5.46
CA SER A 84 -15.48 -25.26 -4.81
C SER A 84 -15.95 -24.18 -5.77
N PRO A 85 -16.93 -23.35 -5.37
CA PRO A 85 -17.43 -22.27 -6.23
C PRO A 85 -16.37 -21.18 -6.50
N SER A 86 -15.35 -21.06 -5.67
CA SER A 86 -14.18 -20.20 -5.90
C SER A 86 -13.08 -20.87 -6.72
N TRP A 87 -13.28 -22.04 -7.28
CA TRP A 87 -12.33 -22.92 -7.96
C TRP A 87 -11.34 -23.60 -7.00
N GLN A 88 -10.55 -22.83 -6.22
CA GLN A 88 -9.75 -23.41 -5.12
C GLN A 88 -10.67 -23.84 -3.96
N PRO A 89 -10.29 -24.91 -3.22
CA PRO A 89 -9.08 -25.75 -3.37
C PRO A 89 -9.25 -26.97 -4.29
N THR A 90 -10.46 -27.25 -4.78
CA THR A 90 -10.74 -28.49 -5.55
C THR A 90 -10.25 -28.43 -7.00
N GLN A 91 -10.09 -27.23 -7.55
CA GLN A 91 -9.69 -26.99 -8.95
C GLN A 91 -10.55 -27.75 -9.98
N GLY A 92 -11.82 -27.99 -9.64
CA GLY A 92 -12.75 -28.66 -10.52
C GLY A 92 -13.16 -27.79 -11.72
N ASP A 93 -13.56 -28.43 -12.81
CA ASP A 93 -14.09 -27.72 -13.97
C ASP A 93 -15.36 -26.94 -13.59
N LEU A 94 -15.40 -25.65 -13.91
CA LEU A 94 -16.55 -24.76 -13.77
C LEU A 94 -17.08 -24.41 -15.16
N GLU A 95 -18.40 -24.39 -15.32
CA GLU A 95 -19.07 -24.02 -16.57
C GLU A 95 -18.97 -22.52 -16.82
N GLU A 96 -19.11 -21.73 -15.75
CA GLU A 96 -18.90 -20.29 -15.71
C GLU A 96 -18.03 -19.92 -14.50
N TYR A 97 -17.22 -18.90 -14.65
CA TYR A 97 -16.44 -18.31 -13.57
C TYR A 97 -16.24 -16.82 -13.82
N GLU A 98 -16.48 -16.02 -12.78
CA GLU A 98 -16.20 -14.60 -12.75
C GLU A 98 -15.81 -14.19 -11.33
N CYS A 99 -14.72 -13.41 -11.21
CA CYS A 99 -14.38 -12.74 -9.96
C CYS A 99 -14.35 -11.24 -10.19
N ARG A 100 -15.02 -10.48 -9.34
CA ARG A 100 -15.07 -9.01 -9.33
C ARG A 100 -14.36 -8.51 -8.09
N HIS A 101 -13.20 -7.87 -8.27
CA HIS A 101 -12.56 -7.11 -7.22
C HIS A 101 -13.07 -5.67 -7.25
N GLY A 102 -13.77 -5.28 -6.20
CA GLY A 102 -14.22 -3.91 -5.97
C GLY A 102 -13.48 -3.26 -4.80
N LEU A 103 -13.92 -2.07 -4.41
CA LEU A 103 -13.25 -1.29 -3.36
C LEU A 103 -13.67 -1.81 -1.98
N GLY A 104 -12.80 -2.61 -1.35
CA GLY A 104 -13.05 -3.24 -0.05
C GLY A 104 -13.98 -4.45 -0.06
N TYR A 105 -14.34 -4.94 -1.24
CA TYR A 105 -15.12 -6.19 -1.39
C TYR A 105 -14.65 -7.01 -2.59
N THR A 106 -14.98 -8.30 -2.58
CA THR A 106 -14.73 -9.21 -3.70
C THR A 106 -15.94 -10.11 -3.89
N THR A 107 -16.43 -10.23 -5.12
CA THR A 107 -17.51 -11.16 -5.48
C THR A 107 -16.99 -12.23 -6.42
N ILE A 108 -17.20 -13.50 -6.09
CA ILE A 108 -16.88 -14.65 -6.95
C ILE A 108 -18.16 -15.36 -7.32
N ALA A 109 -18.43 -15.44 -8.62
CA ALA A 109 -19.58 -16.14 -9.18
C ALA A 109 -19.12 -17.31 -10.06
N SER A 110 -19.78 -18.44 -9.93
CA SER A 110 -19.51 -19.62 -10.75
C SER A 110 -20.76 -20.49 -10.95
N GLN A 111 -20.71 -21.33 -11.98
CA GLN A 111 -21.76 -22.30 -12.26
C GLN A 111 -21.13 -23.66 -12.48
N ARG A 112 -21.76 -24.70 -11.90
CA ARG A 112 -21.48 -26.10 -12.20
C ARG A 112 -22.73 -26.96 -11.93
N ALA A 113 -22.94 -27.91 -12.80
CA ALA A 113 -24.04 -28.88 -12.70
C ALA A 113 -25.41 -28.22 -12.51
N GLY A 114 -25.67 -27.07 -13.16
CA GLY A 114 -26.92 -26.31 -13.03
C GLY A 114 -27.14 -25.65 -11.66
N ILE A 115 -26.12 -25.52 -10.84
CA ILE A 115 -26.16 -24.71 -9.60
C ILE A 115 -25.22 -23.50 -9.79
N ARG A 116 -25.82 -22.31 -9.73
CA ARG A 116 -25.08 -21.03 -9.71
C ARG A 116 -24.80 -20.63 -8.27
N ALA A 117 -23.54 -20.29 -7.99
CA ALA A 117 -23.09 -19.77 -6.70
C ALA A 117 -22.48 -18.39 -6.90
N GLU A 118 -22.87 -17.42 -6.09
CA GLU A 118 -22.27 -16.09 -6.01
C GLU A 118 -21.92 -15.79 -4.56
N THR A 119 -20.66 -15.51 -4.28
CA THR A 119 -20.19 -15.20 -2.92
C THR A 119 -19.58 -13.81 -2.90
N CYS A 120 -20.14 -12.92 -2.07
CA CYS A 120 -19.59 -11.60 -1.81
C CYS A 120 -18.89 -11.58 -0.45
N TYR A 121 -17.61 -11.23 -0.45
CA TYR A 121 -16.74 -11.11 0.73
C TYR A 121 -16.46 -9.63 0.99
N PHE A 122 -16.69 -9.15 2.21
CA PHE A 122 -16.38 -7.78 2.60
C PHE A 122 -16.29 -7.61 4.12
N VAL A 123 -15.71 -6.50 4.57
CA VAL A 123 -15.66 -6.06 5.96
C VAL A 123 -16.58 -4.84 6.11
N PRO A 124 -17.65 -4.90 6.92
CA PRO A 124 -18.48 -3.73 7.21
C PRO A 124 -17.69 -2.60 7.86
N ILE A 125 -18.04 -1.37 7.56
CA ILE A 125 -17.39 -0.18 8.13
C ILE A 125 -17.51 -0.17 9.66
N GLY A 126 -16.38 0.01 10.35
CA GLY A 126 -16.31 0.11 11.81
C GLY A 126 -16.42 -1.22 12.57
N GLU A 127 -16.54 -2.35 11.86
CA GLU A 127 -16.65 -3.66 12.46
C GLU A 127 -15.33 -4.45 12.47
N THR A 128 -15.19 -5.36 13.41
CA THR A 128 -14.05 -6.28 13.51
C THR A 128 -14.44 -7.70 13.06
N LEU A 129 -15.12 -7.77 11.92
CA LEU A 129 -15.57 -9.02 11.29
C LEU A 129 -15.60 -8.88 9.76
N GLU A 130 -15.55 -10.00 9.07
CA GLU A 130 -15.84 -10.12 7.65
C GLU A 130 -17.10 -10.94 7.42
N VAL A 131 -17.85 -10.59 6.40
CA VAL A 131 -19.08 -11.24 5.96
C VAL A 131 -18.83 -11.96 4.63
N TRP A 132 -19.31 -13.20 4.52
CA TRP A 132 -19.40 -13.94 3.28
C TRP A 132 -20.88 -14.20 2.97
N ARG A 133 -21.46 -13.45 2.06
CA ARG A 133 -22.82 -13.68 1.59
C ARG A 133 -22.78 -14.65 0.40
N VAL A 134 -23.24 -15.87 0.61
CA VAL A 134 -23.31 -16.93 -0.41
C VAL A 134 -24.73 -17.01 -0.94
N ARG A 135 -24.92 -16.71 -2.21
CA ARG A 135 -26.20 -16.83 -2.92
C ARG A 135 -26.15 -18.04 -3.82
N LEU A 136 -27.06 -19.00 -3.60
CA LEU A 136 -27.18 -20.22 -4.40
C LEU A 136 -28.49 -20.21 -5.17
N THR A 137 -28.42 -20.45 -6.48
CA THR A 137 -29.57 -20.51 -7.37
C THR A 137 -29.60 -21.88 -8.08
N ASN A 138 -30.73 -22.58 -8.00
CA ASN A 138 -30.94 -23.81 -8.76
C ASN A 138 -31.46 -23.48 -10.16
N GLU A 139 -30.62 -23.63 -11.17
CA GLU A 139 -30.97 -23.42 -12.60
C GLU A 139 -31.40 -24.71 -13.31
N ARG A 140 -31.50 -25.81 -12.59
CA ARG A 140 -32.02 -27.10 -13.11
C ARG A 140 -33.52 -27.02 -13.33
N PRO A 141 -34.09 -27.83 -14.26
CA PRO A 141 -35.52 -27.93 -14.44
C PRO A 141 -36.24 -28.67 -13.30
N GLY A 142 -35.51 -29.35 -12.42
CA GLY A 142 -36.02 -30.11 -11.28
C GLY A 142 -35.41 -29.61 -9.97
N PRO A 143 -35.92 -30.11 -8.81
CA PRO A 143 -35.35 -29.77 -7.50
C PRO A 143 -33.91 -30.27 -7.41
N ALA A 144 -33.10 -29.57 -6.60
CA ALA A 144 -31.74 -29.92 -6.28
C ALA A 144 -31.57 -30.07 -4.77
N ARG A 145 -30.91 -31.14 -4.35
CA ARG A 145 -30.44 -31.31 -2.94
C ARG A 145 -28.96 -31.05 -2.90
N VAL A 146 -28.58 -30.05 -2.19
CA VAL A 146 -27.16 -29.63 -2.09
C VAL A 146 -26.72 -29.40 -0.64
N SER A 147 -25.49 -29.79 -0.35
CA SER A 147 -24.81 -29.43 0.91
C SER A 147 -23.77 -28.35 0.64
N LEU A 148 -23.83 -27.25 1.39
CA LEU A 148 -22.84 -26.21 1.43
C LEU A 148 -21.97 -26.38 2.68
N PHE A 149 -20.64 -26.37 2.50
CA PHE A 149 -19.69 -26.35 3.62
C PHE A 149 -18.89 -25.05 3.55
N GLY A 150 -18.91 -24.25 4.63
CA GLY A 150 -18.05 -23.06 4.80
C GLY A 150 -16.96 -23.34 5.82
N THR A 151 -15.70 -23.06 5.48
CA THR A 151 -14.57 -23.47 6.31
C THR A 151 -13.52 -22.39 6.50
N VAL A 152 -12.92 -22.35 7.70
CA VAL A 152 -11.73 -21.56 8.04
C VAL A 152 -10.76 -22.42 8.83
N GLU A 153 -9.45 -22.20 8.64
CA GLU A 153 -8.41 -22.77 9.51
C GLU A 153 -7.88 -21.66 10.41
N PHE A 154 -8.01 -21.83 11.74
CA PHE A 154 -7.58 -20.81 12.70
C PHE A 154 -6.06 -20.77 12.86
N CYS A 155 -5.51 -19.56 12.96
CA CYS A 155 -4.12 -19.33 13.35
C CYS A 155 -3.98 -19.33 14.87
N LEU A 156 -2.76 -19.62 15.36
CA LEU A 156 -2.41 -19.59 16.78
C LEU A 156 -1.94 -18.20 17.23
N TRP A 157 -2.47 -17.12 16.62
CA TRP A 157 -2.26 -15.71 16.92
C TRP A 157 -0.88 -15.15 16.52
N ASP A 158 0.23 -15.82 16.79
CA ASP A 158 1.53 -15.49 16.23
C ASP A 158 1.73 -16.29 14.94
N ALA A 159 1.55 -15.61 13.81
CA ALA A 159 1.59 -16.24 12.49
C ALA A 159 2.97 -16.81 12.12
N GLN A 160 4.07 -16.20 12.60
CA GLN A 160 5.41 -16.71 12.35
C GLN A 160 5.67 -18.00 13.15
N ASP A 161 5.26 -18.00 14.39
CA ASP A 161 5.39 -19.17 15.27
C ASP A 161 4.49 -20.33 14.77
N ASP A 162 3.26 -20.01 14.33
CA ASP A 162 2.36 -21.00 13.71
C ASP A 162 2.96 -21.61 12.41
N ALA A 163 3.67 -20.82 11.63
CA ALA A 163 4.27 -21.30 10.39
C ALA A 163 5.56 -22.12 10.58
N THR A 164 6.31 -21.90 11.66
CA THR A 164 7.67 -22.44 11.84
C THR A 164 7.85 -23.37 13.03
N ASN A 165 6.99 -23.29 14.05
CA ASN A 165 7.13 -24.04 15.29
C ASN A 165 6.05 -25.12 15.42
N PHE A 166 6.42 -26.36 15.10
CA PHE A 166 5.52 -27.52 15.22
C PHE A 166 4.97 -27.74 16.64
N GLN A 167 5.74 -27.44 17.67
CA GLN A 167 5.29 -27.60 19.08
C GLN A 167 4.07 -26.73 19.42
N ARG A 168 3.84 -25.66 18.67
CA ARG A 168 2.63 -24.82 18.82
C ARG A 168 1.34 -25.59 18.56
N ASN A 169 1.37 -26.64 17.76
CA ASN A 169 0.21 -27.51 17.58
C ASN A 169 -0.24 -28.24 18.86
N TYR A 170 0.62 -28.35 19.87
CA TYR A 170 0.29 -28.96 21.17
C TYR A 170 -0.23 -27.96 22.19
N SER A 171 0.00 -26.71 21.96
CA SER A 171 -0.18 -25.74 22.97
C SER A 171 -1.32 -24.82 22.65
N VAL A 172 -2.60 -25.18 22.43
CA VAL A 172 -3.28 -24.00 22.85
C VAL A 172 -4.48 -23.46 22.12
N GLY A 173 -4.92 -24.10 21.07
CA GLY A 173 -6.23 -23.75 20.53
C GLY A 173 -7.32 -24.45 21.34
N GLU A 174 -8.15 -23.69 22.04
CA GLU A 174 -9.40 -24.19 22.55
C GLU A 174 -10.55 -23.68 21.68
N VAL A 175 -11.49 -24.57 21.44
CA VAL A 175 -12.70 -24.24 20.69
C VAL A 175 -13.92 -24.47 21.60
N GLU A 176 -14.77 -23.47 21.65
CA GLU A 176 -16.10 -23.60 22.23
C GLU A 176 -17.14 -23.50 21.14
N VAL A 177 -18.15 -24.35 21.16
CA VAL A 177 -19.30 -24.27 20.24
C VAL A 177 -20.56 -24.01 21.03
N GLU A 178 -21.24 -22.93 20.74
CA GLU A 178 -22.45 -22.52 21.45
C GLU A 178 -23.42 -21.83 20.49
N ASP A 179 -24.68 -22.25 20.49
CA ASP A 179 -25.75 -21.73 19.63
C ASP A 179 -25.38 -21.71 18.14
N GLY A 180 -24.64 -22.73 17.67
CA GLY A 180 -24.19 -22.84 16.29
C GLY A 180 -22.99 -21.91 15.92
N VAL A 181 -22.39 -21.22 16.88
CA VAL A 181 -21.21 -20.39 16.65
C VAL A 181 -19.97 -21.10 17.20
N ILE A 182 -18.91 -21.11 16.40
CA ILE A 182 -17.60 -21.67 16.77
C ILE A 182 -16.74 -20.51 17.27
N TYR A 183 -16.26 -20.61 18.52
CA TYR A 183 -15.37 -19.64 19.16
C TYR A 183 -14.00 -20.27 19.35
N HIS A 184 -12.94 -19.56 18.95
CA HIS A 184 -11.56 -20.00 19.06
C HIS A 184 -10.75 -19.04 19.93
N THR A 185 -10.11 -19.56 20.97
CA THR A 185 -9.18 -18.82 21.82
C THR A 185 -7.85 -19.56 21.91
N THR A 186 -6.78 -18.79 22.17
CA THR A 186 -5.45 -19.36 22.37
C THR A 186 -5.04 -19.28 23.82
N GLU A 187 -4.41 -20.36 24.30
CA GLU A 187 -3.77 -20.40 25.58
C GLU A 187 -2.28 -20.58 25.40
N TYR A 188 -1.48 -19.56 25.70
CA TYR A 188 -0.05 -19.69 25.81
C TYR A 188 0.42 -19.01 27.08
N ARG A 189 0.84 -19.81 28.07
CA ARG A 189 1.18 -19.39 29.44
C ARG A 189 0.04 -18.73 30.22
N GLU A 190 -0.81 -17.95 29.54
CA GLU A 190 -1.93 -17.24 30.12
C GLU A 190 -3.06 -17.14 29.11
N ARG A 191 -4.29 -17.44 29.48
CA ARG A 191 -5.45 -17.24 28.62
C ARG A 191 -5.59 -15.76 28.25
N ARG A 192 -5.68 -15.51 26.97
CA ARG A 192 -5.85 -14.17 26.43
C ARG A 192 -7.29 -13.69 26.60
N ASN A 193 -7.48 -12.37 26.56
CA ASN A 193 -8.79 -11.76 26.64
C ASN A 193 -9.48 -11.57 25.28
N HIS A 194 -8.86 -12.03 24.20
CA HIS A 194 -9.39 -11.93 22.85
C HIS A 194 -9.59 -13.31 22.22
N PHE A 195 -10.53 -13.37 21.26
CA PHE A 195 -10.91 -14.59 20.58
C PHE A 195 -11.43 -14.31 19.18
N ALA A 196 -11.35 -15.33 18.30
CA ALA A 196 -12.01 -15.34 17.01
C ALA A 196 -13.34 -16.08 17.11
N TYR A 197 -14.24 -15.82 16.17
CA TYR A 197 -15.49 -16.57 16.04
C TYR A 197 -15.84 -16.79 14.57
N PHE A 198 -16.52 -17.91 14.29
CA PHE A 198 -17.04 -18.25 12.98
C PHE A 198 -18.49 -18.72 13.10
N ALA A 199 -19.40 -18.04 12.43
CA ALA A 199 -20.84 -18.25 12.54
C ALA A 199 -21.47 -18.43 11.15
N CYS A 200 -22.62 -19.07 11.11
CA CYS A 200 -23.42 -19.28 9.91
C CYS A 200 -24.89 -18.97 10.18
N SER A 201 -25.59 -18.37 9.23
CA SER A 201 -27.03 -18.05 9.35
C SER A 201 -27.91 -19.31 9.41
N ASP A 202 -27.44 -20.44 8.89
CA ASP A 202 -28.08 -21.76 8.99
C ASP A 202 -27.03 -22.82 9.37
N ALA A 203 -26.87 -23.06 10.66
CA ALA A 203 -25.93 -24.05 11.20
C ALA A 203 -26.62 -25.39 11.57
N SER A 204 -27.85 -25.61 11.09
CA SER A 204 -28.71 -26.73 11.50
C SER A 204 -28.19 -28.12 11.12
N ALA A 205 -27.34 -28.23 10.08
CA ALA A 205 -26.79 -29.51 9.64
C ALA A 205 -25.58 -30.00 10.41
N GLY A 206 -24.89 -29.12 11.14
CA GLY A 206 -23.80 -29.48 12.01
C GLY A 206 -22.48 -28.75 11.72
N PHE A 207 -21.43 -29.15 12.46
CA PHE A 207 -20.13 -28.51 12.39
C PHE A 207 -18.99 -29.53 12.60
N ASP A 208 -17.75 -29.10 12.24
CA ASP A 208 -16.50 -29.72 12.69
C ASP A 208 -15.52 -28.62 13.14
N THR A 209 -14.74 -28.90 14.15
CA THR A 209 -13.68 -28.00 14.61
C THR A 209 -12.30 -28.65 14.65
N SER A 210 -12.22 -29.95 14.42
CA SER A 210 -10.97 -30.70 14.27
C SER A 210 -10.60 -30.86 12.81
N ARG A 211 -9.42 -30.36 12.43
CA ARG A 211 -8.89 -30.48 11.08
C ARG A 211 -8.74 -31.93 10.64
N ASP A 212 -8.30 -32.82 11.53
CA ASP A 212 -8.13 -34.23 11.22
C ASP A 212 -9.48 -34.94 10.97
N ALA A 213 -10.53 -34.53 11.69
CA ALA A 213 -11.87 -35.07 11.47
C ALA A 213 -12.49 -34.59 10.16
N PHE A 214 -12.27 -33.33 9.80
CA PHE A 214 -12.80 -32.74 8.57
C PHE A 214 -12.07 -33.23 7.31
N LEU A 215 -10.72 -33.15 7.32
CA LEU A 215 -9.90 -33.52 6.16
C LEU A 215 -9.75 -35.05 6.02
N GLY A 216 -9.51 -35.75 7.12
CA GLY A 216 -9.13 -37.17 7.13
C GLY A 216 -7.62 -37.40 6.93
N PRO A 217 -7.11 -38.58 7.31
CA PRO A 217 -5.70 -38.92 7.20
C PRO A 217 -5.22 -38.96 5.73
N TYR A 218 -4.05 -38.38 5.47
CA TYR A 218 -3.41 -38.31 4.13
C TYR A 218 -4.23 -37.55 3.07
N ARG A 219 -5.14 -36.64 3.49
CA ARG A 219 -5.96 -35.83 2.60
C ARG A 219 -5.66 -34.34 2.78
N GLY A 220 -5.86 -33.59 1.73
CA GLY A 220 -5.73 -32.13 1.71
C GLY A 220 -7.10 -31.43 1.63
N TRP A 221 -7.04 -30.12 1.51
CA TRP A 221 -8.22 -29.28 1.32
C TRP A 221 -8.95 -29.56 -0.01
N ASP A 222 -8.23 -30.13 -1.00
CA ASP A 222 -8.79 -30.58 -2.29
C ASP A 222 -9.79 -31.73 -2.15
N ARG A 223 -9.63 -32.58 -1.11
CA ARG A 223 -10.40 -33.80 -0.92
C ARG A 223 -10.82 -34.07 0.53
N PRO A 224 -11.54 -33.16 1.22
CA PRO A 224 -11.93 -33.37 2.61
C PRO A 224 -12.91 -34.53 2.74
N ILE A 225 -12.66 -35.43 3.71
CA ILE A 225 -13.51 -36.61 3.91
C ILE A 225 -14.94 -36.24 4.34
N ALA A 226 -15.11 -35.12 5.08
CA ALA A 226 -16.42 -34.65 5.50
C ALA A 226 -17.28 -34.23 4.29
N VAL A 227 -16.69 -33.55 3.31
CA VAL A 227 -17.38 -33.15 2.07
C VAL A 227 -17.71 -34.36 1.21
N GLU A 228 -16.75 -35.29 1.05
CA GLU A 228 -16.96 -36.52 0.27
C GLU A 228 -18.08 -37.39 0.84
N ARG A 229 -18.14 -37.51 2.17
CA ARG A 229 -19.24 -38.22 2.88
C ARG A 229 -20.55 -37.46 2.89
N GLY A 230 -20.55 -36.13 2.65
CA GLY A 230 -21.72 -35.27 2.80
C GLY A 230 -22.14 -35.08 4.27
N ALA A 231 -21.22 -35.21 5.23
CA ALA A 231 -21.55 -35.09 6.64
C ALA A 231 -20.33 -34.68 7.47
N VAL A 232 -20.50 -33.66 8.32
CA VAL A 232 -19.62 -33.30 9.43
C VAL A 232 -19.86 -34.24 10.62
N SER A 233 -18.94 -34.29 11.58
CA SER A 233 -18.97 -35.25 12.70
C SER A 233 -19.30 -34.65 14.07
N GLY A 234 -19.42 -33.31 14.15
CA GLY A 234 -19.56 -32.62 15.44
C GLY A 234 -18.29 -32.65 16.30
N SER A 235 -17.11 -32.72 15.64
CA SER A 235 -15.83 -32.80 16.32
C SER A 235 -15.51 -31.51 17.06
N ILE A 236 -14.89 -31.64 18.25
CA ILE A 236 -14.39 -30.54 19.07
C ILE A 236 -12.85 -30.63 19.14
N ALA A 237 -12.15 -29.62 18.65
CA ALA A 237 -10.70 -29.52 18.76
C ALA A 237 -10.31 -29.08 20.17
N HIS A 238 -9.27 -29.71 20.70
CA HIS A 238 -8.69 -29.34 21.98
C HIS A 238 -7.17 -29.38 21.89
N GLY A 239 -6.56 -28.22 21.80
CA GLY A 239 -5.11 -28.09 21.78
C GLY A 239 -4.42 -28.56 20.48
N TRP A 240 -5.18 -28.95 19.45
CA TRP A 240 -4.62 -29.50 18.19
C TRP A 240 -5.38 -29.02 16.96
N GLN A 241 -4.68 -28.32 16.07
CA GLN A 241 -5.12 -27.91 14.74
C GLN A 241 -6.60 -27.47 14.65
N PRO A 242 -7.02 -26.40 15.35
CA PRO A 242 -8.38 -25.94 15.37
C PRO A 242 -8.77 -25.33 13.99
N MET A 243 -9.99 -25.66 13.56
CA MET A 243 -10.65 -25.07 12.40
C MET A 243 -12.12 -24.77 12.72
N GLY A 244 -12.78 -24.08 11.84
CA GLY A 244 -14.23 -23.96 11.81
C GLY A 244 -14.77 -24.49 10.52
N ALA A 245 -15.74 -25.40 10.58
CA ALA A 245 -16.55 -25.83 9.45
C ALA A 245 -18.02 -25.86 9.83
N HIS A 246 -18.87 -25.22 9.02
CA HIS A 246 -20.33 -25.36 9.09
C HIS A 246 -20.85 -26.10 7.88
N GLN A 247 -21.80 -27.02 8.06
CA GLN A 247 -22.56 -27.65 6.99
C GLN A 247 -23.98 -27.11 6.98
N VAL A 248 -24.47 -26.75 5.80
CA VAL A 248 -25.85 -26.35 5.52
C VAL A 248 -26.40 -27.30 4.48
N ARG A 249 -27.60 -27.88 4.72
CA ARG A 249 -28.30 -28.71 3.73
C ARG A 249 -29.49 -27.96 3.17
N LEU A 250 -29.59 -27.95 1.84
CA LEU A 250 -30.60 -27.19 1.09
C LEU A 250 -31.35 -28.10 0.12
N GLU A 251 -32.64 -27.89 0.07
CA GLU A 251 -33.49 -28.33 -1.03
C GLU A 251 -33.96 -27.10 -1.79
N LEU A 252 -33.56 -26.97 -3.05
CA LEU A 252 -33.86 -25.84 -3.90
C LEU A 252 -34.79 -26.27 -5.02
N GLY A 253 -35.98 -25.67 -5.09
CA GLY A 253 -36.88 -25.82 -6.25
C GLY A 253 -36.26 -25.22 -7.53
N PRO A 254 -36.85 -25.54 -8.71
CA PRO A 254 -36.40 -24.94 -9.97
C PRO A 254 -36.48 -23.41 -9.93
N GLY A 255 -35.36 -22.71 -10.22
CA GLY A 255 -35.24 -21.26 -10.18
C GLY A 255 -35.20 -20.65 -8.75
N GLU A 256 -35.26 -21.49 -7.72
CA GLU A 256 -35.16 -20.98 -6.33
C GLU A 256 -33.75 -20.49 -5.99
N THR A 257 -33.72 -19.35 -5.28
CA THR A 257 -32.49 -18.73 -4.76
C THR A 257 -32.51 -18.68 -3.23
N ARG A 258 -31.39 -19.00 -2.62
CA ARG A 258 -31.18 -18.91 -1.15
C ARG A 258 -29.91 -18.16 -0.84
N ASP A 259 -29.97 -17.26 0.15
CA ASP A 259 -28.80 -16.57 0.73
C ASP A 259 -28.41 -17.27 2.03
N ILE A 260 -27.13 -17.65 2.13
CA ILE A 260 -26.48 -18.15 3.35
C ILE A 260 -25.36 -17.19 3.72
N ILE A 261 -25.31 -16.78 4.96
CA ILE A 261 -24.33 -15.81 5.45
C ILE A 261 -23.38 -16.50 6.43
N PHE A 262 -22.08 -16.33 6.18
CA PHE A 262 -21.04 -16.67 7.15
C PHE A 262 -20.40 -15.37 7.67
N VAL A 263 -20.02 -15.40 8.95
CA VAL A 263 -19.34 -14.30 9.62
C VAL A 263 -18.10 -14.84 10.31
N LEU A 264 -16.92 -14.33 9.95
CA LEU A 264 -15.65 -14.56 10.63
C LEU A 264 -15.25 -13.27 11.35
N GLY A 265 -15.08 -13.31 12.65
CA GLY A 265 -14.81 -12.10 13.40
C GLY A 265 -13.87 -12.27 14.59
N TYR A 266 -13.62 -11.16 15.24
CA TYR A 266 -12.72 -11.01 16.37
C TYR A 266 -13.36 -10.16 17.46
N ALA A 267 -13.11 -10.51 18.71
CA ALA A 267 -13.57 -9.73 19.86
C ALA A 267 -12.52 -9.69 20.97
N GLU A 268 -12.50 -8.60 21.73
CA GLU A 268 -11.68 -8.42 22.93
C GLU A 268 -12.59 -8.16 24.14
N ASN A 269 -12.40 -8.94 25.19
CA ASN A 269 -13.01 -8.69 26.50
C ASN A 269 -12.06 -7.83 27.36
N PRO A 270 -12.56 -7.13 28.39
CA PRO A 270 -11.70 -6.55 29.41
C PRO A 270 -10.78 -7.61 30.01
N ALA A 271 -9.51 -7.24 30.29
CA ALA A 271 -8.51 -8.17 30.81
C ALA A 271 -8.91 -8.82 32.14
N ASP A 272 -9.70 -8.13 32.94
CA ASP A 272 -10.23 -8.58 34.23
C ASP A 272 -11.60 -9.31 34.16
N ALA A 273 -12.22 -9.32 32.95
CA ALA A 273 -13.54 -9.92 32.71
C ALA A 273 -13.54 -10.85 31.49
N LYS A 274 -12.55 -11.74 31.40
CA LYS A 274 -12.34 -12.67 30.27
C LYS A 274 -13.42 -13.74 30.14
N PHE A 275 -13.97 -14.18 31.27
CA PHE A 275 -14.79 -15.40 31.38
C PHE A 275 -16.18 -15.14 31.98
N ASP A 276 -17.17 -15.90 31.53
CA ASP A 276 -18.53 -15.90 32.04
C ASP A 276 -19.02 -17.35 32.30
N PRO A 277 -19.35 -17.72 33.57
CA PRO A 277 -19.16 -16.94 34.80
C PRO A 277 -17.67 -16.72 35.14
N PRO A 278 -17.34 -15.73 35.98
CA PRO A 278 -15.96 -15.47 36.39
C PRO A 278 -15.27 -16.73 36.92
N GLY A 279 -14.05 -17.01 36.44
CA GLY A 279 -13.27 -18.19 36.86
C GLY A 279 -13.68 -19.52 36.21
N SER A 280 -14.69 -19.53 35.32
CA SER A 280 -15.13 -20.76 34.65
C SER A 280 -14.18 -21.25 33.57
N GLY A 281 -13.31 -20.39 33.05
CA GLY A 281 -12.50 -20.67 31.86
C GLY A 281 -13.29 -20.58 30.54
N ARG A 282 -14.60 -20.34 30.55
CA ARG A 282 -15.43 -20.16 29.36
C ARG A 282 -15.40 -18.69 28.92
N VAL A 283 -15.14 -18.46 27.69
CA VAL A 283 -15.05 -17.09 27.11
C VAL A 283 -16.36 -16.33 27.31
N ASP A 284 -16.28 -15.08 27.76
CA ASP A 284 -17.45 -14.19 27.82
C ASP A 284 -17.87 -13.77 26.41
N LYS A 285 -19.07 -14.20 25.99
CA LYS A 285 -19.63 -13.98 24.65
C LYS A 285 -20.72 -12.91 24.62
N ARG A 286 -21.07 -12.33 25.77
CA ARG A 286 -22.25 -11.44 25.91
C ARG A 286 -22.16 -10.22 24.98
N ARG A 287 -20.95 -9.68 24.78
CA ARG A 287 -20.74 -8.50 23.92
C ARG A 287 -20.83 -8.82 22.43
N VAL A 288 -20.37 -10.01 22.02
CA VAL A 288 -20.27 -10.36 20.61
C VAL A 288 -21.54 -11.03 20.06
N ARG A 289 -22.35 -11.70 20.90
CA ARG A 289 -23.59 -12.36 20.46
C ARG A 289 -24.55 -11.43 19.70
N PRO A 290 -24.86 -10.19 20.17
CA PRO A 290 -25.74 -9.29 19.42
C PRO A 290 -25.13 -8.88 18.06
N VAL A 291 -23.82 -8.69 17.99
CA VAL A 291 -23.10 -8.32 16.76
C VAL A 291 -23.19 -9.46 15.74
N ILE A 292 -22.95 -10.70 16.19
CA ILE A 292 -23.08 -11.90 15.34
C ILE A 292 -24.51 -12.01 14.81
N ALA A 293 -25.51 -11.98 15.71
CA ALA A 293 -26.91 -12.12 15.34
C ALA A 293 -27.35 -11.07 14.30
N SER A 294 -26.91 -9.83 14.48
CA SER A 294 -27.20 -8.74 13.54
C SER A 294 -26.60 -9.01 12.15
N HIS A 295 -25.33 -9.42 12.07
CA HIS A 295 -24.64 -9.61 10.79
C HIS A 295 -24.94 -10.97 10.11
N LEU A 296 -25.77 -11.81 10.72
CA LEU A 296 -26.37 -12.97 10.06
C LEU A 296 -27.71 -12.64 9.37
N GLU A 297 -28.24 -11.43 9.54
CA GLU A 297 -29.48 -10.97 8.91
C GLU A 297 -29.23 -10.41 7.50
N PRO A 298 -29.87 -10.95 6.44
CA PRO A 298 -29.63 -10.53 5.06
C PRO A 298 -29.81 -9.03 4.79
N THR A 299 -30.79 -8.39 5.45
CA THR A 299 -31.06 -6.95 5.28
C THR A 299 -29.97 -6.06 5.90
N VAL A 300 -29.36 -6.50 6.99
CA VAL A 300 -28.21 -5.83 7.62
C VAL A 300 -26.98 -5.93 6.73
N VAL A 301 -26.73 -7.12 6.19
CA VAL A 301 -25.62 -7.39 5.28
C VAL A 301 -25.71 -6.55 3.99
N GLU A 302 -26.90 -6.47 3.39
CA GLU A 302 -27.11 -5.63 2.21
C GLU A 302 -26.86 -4.14 2.51
N SER A 303 -27.41 -3.64 3.62
CA SER A 303 -27.21 -2.26 4.04
C SER A 303 -25.75 -1.95 4.33
N ALA A 304 -25.02 -2.89 4.93
CA ALA A 304 -23.59 -2.74 5.22
C ALA A 304 -22.73 -2.68 3.95
N LEU A 305 -23.08 -3.47 2.92
CA LEU A 305 -22.39 -3.42 1.62
C LEU A 305 -22.65 -2.11 0.88
N VAL A 306 -23.89 -1.60 0.93
CA VAL A 306 -24.24 -0.27 0.38
C VAL A 306 -23.44 0.82 1.09
N ALA A 307 -23.41 0.82 2.43
CA ALA A 307 -22.65 1.78 3.22
C ALA A 307 -21.15 1.75 2.90
N LEU A 308 -20.56 0.58 2.67
CA LEU A 308 -19.18 0.44 2.24
C LEU A 308 -18.92 1.13 0.89
N ARG A 309 -19.80 0.90 -0.09
CA ARG A 309 -19.69 1.50 -1.43
C ARG A 309 -19.84 3.03 -1.37
N GLU A 310 -20.78 3.53 -0.58
CA GLU A 310 -21.00 4.97 -0.37
C GLU A 310 -19.79 5.63 0.30
N ALA A 311 -19.21 4.99 1.33
CA ALA A 311 -18.02 5.50 2.00
C ALA A 311 -16.81 5.60 1.05
N TRP A 312 -16.66 4.65 0.13
CA TRP A 312 -15.62 4.73 -0.90
C TRP A 312 -15.92 5.83 -1.93
N ALA A 313 -17.16 5.97 -2.37
CA ALA A 313 -17.56 7.03 -3.30
C ALA A 313 -17.31 8.42 -2.70
N GLU A 314 -17.57 8.61 -1.42
CA GLU A 314 -17.27 9.84 -0.69
C GLU A 314 -15.77 10.13 -0.64
N ARG A 315 -14.93 9.14 -0.24
CA ARG A 315 -13.47 9.30 -0.16
C ARG A 315 -12.86 9.68 -1.51
N LEU A 316 -13.20 8.93 -2.56
CA LEU A 316 -12.71 9.17 -3.91
C LEU A 316 -13.20 10.52 -4.48
N GLY A 317 -14.37 11.00 -4.03
CA GLY A 317 -14.91 12.32 -4.39
C GLY A 317 -14.03 13.51 -3.93
N ALA A 318 -12.98 13.27 -3.13
CA ALA A 318 -12.02 14.32 -2.75
C ALA A 318 -11.19 14.82 -3.93
N PHE A 319 -10.90 13.96 -4.91
CA PHE A 319 -10.22 14.32 -6.15
C PHE A 319 -10.77 13.47 -7.31
N GLN A 320 -11.28 14.12 -8.35
CA GLN A 320 -11.75 13.46 -9.58
C GLN A 320 -11.26 14.25 -10.79
N VAL A 321 -10.84 13.54 -11.84
CA VAL A 321 -10.30 14.13 -13.06
C VAL A 321 -10.94 13.52 -14.31
N GLU A 322 -11.21 14.35 -15.30
CA GLU A 322 -11.58 13.99 -16.68
C GLU A 322 -10.53 14.61 -17.61
N SER A 323 -9.49 13.85 -17.93
CA SER A 323 -8.35 14.31 -18.71
C SER A 323 -8.43 13.92 -20.19
N GLY A 324 -9.35 13.02 -20.54
CA GLY A 324 -9.41 12.38 -21.85
C GLY A 324 -8.42 11.22 -22.02
N ASN A 325 -7.54 10.96 -21.05
CA ASN A 325 -6.68 9.79 -21.01
C ASN A 325 -7.27 8.74 -20.05
N VAL A 326 -7.90 7.72 -20.61
CA VAL A 326 -8.62 6.69 -19.82
C VAL A 326 -7.72 5.99 -18.78
N HIS A 327 -6.43 5.82 -19.04
CA HIS A 327 -5.51 5.17 -18.11
C HIS A 327 -5.16 6.07 -16.92
N LEU A 328 -5.02 7.38 -17.16
CA LEU A 328 -4.80 8.35 -16.09
C LEU A 328 -6.07 8.50 -15.25
N ASP A 329 -7.22 8.72 -15.89
CA ASP A 329 -8.51 8.92 -15.23
C ASP A 329 -8.88 7.72 -14.35
N ARG A 330 -8.75 6.51 -14.86
CA ARG A 330 -9.01 5.25 -14.15
C ARG A 330 -8.14 5.09 -12.90
N MET A 331 -6.84 5.35 -13.02
CA MET A 331 -5.93 5.21 -11.90
C MET A 331 -6.15 6.30 -10.86
N VAL A 332 -6.22 7.56 -11.24
CA VAL A 332 -6.40 8.68 -10.30
C VAL A 332 -7.76 8.61 -9.61
N ASN A 333 -8.83 8.36 -10.36
CA ASN A 333 -10.20 8.42 -9.84
C ASN A 333 -10.58 7.19 -9.01
N THR A 334 -9.86 6.06 -9.15
CA THR A 334 -10.25 4.80 -8.50
C THR A 334 -9.05 4.04 -7.94
N TRP A 335 -8.27 3.38 -8.78
CA TRP A 335 -7.39 2.30 -8.35
C TRP A 335 -6.15 2.76 -7.61
N ASN A 336 -5.50 3.84 -8.07
CA ASN A 336 -4.33 4.37 -7.36
C ASN A 336 -4.73 5.00 -6.01
N ALA A 337 -5.86 5.74 -5.96
CA ALA A 337 -6.40 6.28 -4.72
C ALA A 337 -6.75 5.16 -3.72
N TYR A 338 -7.36 4.07 -4.19
CA TYR A 338 -7.64 2.89 -3.38
C TYR A 338 -6.35 2.24 -2.86
N GLN A 339 -5.37 2.03 -3.72
CA GLN A 339 -4.07 1.48 -3.32
C GLN A 339 -3.34 2.37 -2.30
N CYS A 340 -3.40 3.71 -2.45
CA CYS A 340 -2.84 4.64 -1.47
C CYS A 340 -3.42 4.42 -0.06
N MET A 341 -4.74 4.20 0.05
CA MET A 341 -5.36 3.92 1.34
C MET A 341 -4.92 2.59 1.94
N VAL A 342 -4.84 1.53 1.14
CA VAL A 342 -4.35 0.21 1.59
C VAL A 342 -2.91 0.32 2.06
N THR A 343 -2.06 0.99 1.30
CA THR A 343 -0.64 1.18 1.63
C THR A 343 -0.48 2.05 2.89
N PHE A 344 -1.25 3.13 3.03
CA PHE A 344 -1.27 3.95 4.24
C PHE A 344 -1.64 3.13 5.49
N ASN A 345 -2.65 2.27 5.39
CA ASN A 345 -3.10 1.45 6.53
C ASN A 345 -2.03 0.44 6.96
N LEU A 346 -1.38 -0.20 6.03
CA LEU A 346 -0.56 -1.40 6.25
C LEU A 346 0.95 -1.17 6.11
N SER A 347 1.39 -0.04 5.52
CA SER A 347 2.77 0.15 5.13
C SER A 347 3.28 -1.08 4.36
N ARG A 348 4.24 -1.81 4.90
CA ARG A 348 4.76 -3.08 4.31
C ARG A 348 4.51 -4.28 5.24
N SER A 349 3.58 -4.15 6.22
CA SER A 349 3.43 -5.11 7.33
C SER A 349 2.60 -6.35 7.00
N ALA A 350 1.81 -6.34 5.92
CA ALA A 350 0.85 -7.41 5.61
C ALA A 350 0.74 -7.66 4.10
N SER A 351 1.77 -8.24 3.52
CA SER A 351 1.84 -8.61 2.10
C SER A 351 1.65 -10.12 1.90
N SER A 352 1.19 -10.53 0.73
CA SER A 352 1.20 -11.93 0.31
C SER A 352 2.53 -12.38 -0.27
N PHE A 353 3.39 -11.46 -0.70
CA PHE A 353 4.57 -11.76 -1.51
C PHE A 353 5.89 -11.31 -0.89
N GLU A 354 6.07 -10.00 -0.64
CA GLU A 354 7.37 -9.45 -0.31
C GLU A 354 7.76 -9.65 1.14
N SER A 355 7.01 -9.03 2.03
CA SER A 355 7.39 -8.96 3.44
C SER A 355 6.82 -10.11 4.24
N GLY A 356 5.80 -10.78 3.70
CA GLY A 356 5.10 -11.83 4.42
C GLY A 356 4.57 -11.33 5.75
N ILE A 357 5.16 -11.82 6.83
CA ILE A 357 4.82 -11.45 8.21
C ILE A 357 6.04 -10.96 8.99
N GLY A 358 5.78 -10.15 10.01
CA GLY A 358 6.79 -9.74 10.98
C GLY A 358 7.53 -8.46 10.63
N ARG A 359 7.30 -7.87 9.45
CA ARG A 359 7.77 -6.52 9.16
C ARG A 359 6.88 -5.50 9.88
N GLY A 360 7.51 -4.47 10.48
CA GLY A 360 6.81 -3.37 11.11
C GLY A 360 6.27 -2.36 10.08
N MET A 361 5.71 -1.28 10.61
CA MET A 361 5.42 -0.07 9.85
C MET A 361 6.71 0.70 9.64
N GLY A 362 7.14 0.94 8.41
CA GLY A 362 8.35 1.70 8.13
C GLY A 362 8.18 3.18 8.51
N PHE A 363 9.18 3.79 9.14
CA PHE A 363 9.17 5.22 9.44
C PHE A 363 9.14 6.05 8.16
N ARG A 364 10.11 5.85 7.29
CA ARG A 364 10.20 6.46 5.97
C ARG A 364 9.01 6.12 5.09
N ASP A 365 8.63 4.82 5.04
CA ASP A 365 7.54 4.34 4.22
C ASP A 365 6.22 5.01 4.58
N SER A 366 5.87 5.05 5.88
CA SER A 366 4.59 5.62 6.34
C SER A 366 4.51 7.13 6.10
N ASN A 367 5.62 7.86 6.21
CA ASN A 367 5.67 9.29 5.90
C ASN A 367 5.44 9.56 4.40
N GLN A 368 5.99 8.72 3.52
CA GLN A 368 5.77 8.83 2.07
C GLN A 368 4.37 8.38 1.65
N ASP A 369 3.86 7.27 2.22
CA ASP A 369 2.52 6.77 1.93
C ASP A 369 1.45 7.81 2.25
N LEU A 370 1.67 8.63 3.28
CA LEU A 370 0.78 9.72 3.69
C LEU A 370 0.59 10.76 2.57
N LEU A 371 1.60 11.04 1.74
CA LEU A 371 1.52 12.02 0.67
C LEU A 371 0.40 11.73 -0.34
N GLY A 372 0.13 10.44 -0.62
CA GLY A 372 -0.95 10.02 -1.51
C GLY A 372 -2.33 9.90 -0.86
N PHE A 373 -2.42 10.09 0.46
CA PHE A 373 -3.62 9.78 1.23
C PHE A 373 -4.22 10.98 1.99
N VAL A 374 -3.42 11.96 2.34
CA VAL A 374 -3.78 13.07 3.25
C VAL A 374 -5.07 13.79 2.88
N HIS A 375 -5.35 13.97 1.59
CA HIS A 375 -6.54 14.66 1.08
C HIS A 375 -7.85 13.87 1.27
N MET A 376 -7.77 12.54 1.39
CA MET A 376 -8.97 11.68 1.55
C MET A 376 -9.44 11.59 3.00
N VAL A 377 -8.52 11.46 3.95
CA VAL A 377 -8.82 11.31 5.39
C VAL A 377 -7.81 12.05 6.27
N PRO A 378 -7.84 13.39 6.27
CA PRO A 378 -6.85 14.22 6.95
C PRO A 378 -6.76 13.97 8.47
N GLY A 379 -7.86 13.60 9.13
CA GLY A 379 -7.85 13.27 10.56
C GLY A 379 -6.96 12.05 10.86
N ARG A 380 -7.05 10.99 10.08
CA ARG A 380 -6.19 9.80 10.22
C ARG A 380 -4.73 10.08 9.84
N ALA A 381 -4.53 10.97 8.88
CA ALA A 381 -3.18 11.42 8.53
C ALA A 381 -2.51 12.15 9.71
N ARG A 382 -3.27 13.03 10.41
CA ARG A 382 -2.80 13.71 11.63
C ARG A 382 -2.39 12.73 12.71
N GLU A 383 -3.24 11.75 13.02
CA GLU A 383 -2.93 10.71 14.00
C GLU A 383 -1.66 9.94 13.63
N ARG A 384 -1.50 9.55 12.37
CA ARG A 384 -0.34 8.82 11.89
C ARG A 384 0.95 9.65 12.00
N ILE A 385 0.91 10.95 11.71
CA ILE A 385 2.05 11.86 11.88
C ILE A 385 2.52 11.85 13.33
N LEU A 386 1.60 11.99 14.28
CA LEU A 386 1.94 12.00 15.71
C LEU A 386 2.48 10.65 16.20
N ASP A 387 1.89 9.53 15.73
CA ASP A 387 2.38 8.19 16.03
C ASP A 387 3.81 7.96 15.53
N ILE A 388 4.12 8.39 14.30
CA ILE A 388 5.46 8.25 13.70
C ILE A 388 6.46 9.16 14.42
N ALA A 389 6.12 10.43 14.62
CA ALA A 389 6.99 11.39 15.29
C ALA A 389 7.36 10.93 16.71
N ALA A 390 6.44 10.28 17.42
CA ALA A 390 6.71 9.73 18.76
C ALA A 390 7.79 8.64 18.79
N THR A 391 8.13 8.05 17.64
CA THR A 391 9.22 7.06 17.54
C THR A 391 10.57 7.68 17.15
N GLN A 392 10.63 8.99 16.89
CA GLN A 392 11.89 9.69 16.64
C GLN A 392 12.78 9.67 17.89
N LEU A 393 14.07 9.48 17.69
CA LEU A 393 15.05 9.47 18.78
C LEU A 393 15.42 10.90 19.21
N PRO A 394 15.86 11.12 20.49
CA PRO A 394 16.31 12.44 20.96
C PRO A 394 17.48 13.03 20.16
N THR A 395 18.24 12.20 19.45
CA THR A 395 19.31 12.61 18.55
C THR A 395 18.80 13.22 17.23
N GLY A 396 17.50 13.10 16.94
CA GLY A 396 16.90 13.49 15.66
C GLY A 396 16.79 12.35 14.64
N GLY A 397 17.52 11.25 14.83
CA GLY A 397 17.37 10.02 14.07
C GLY A 397 16.02 9.34 14.35
N ALA A 398 15.75 8.23 13.69
CA ALA A 398 14.53 7.48 13.89
C ALA A 398 14.80 5.97 13.91
N TYR A 399 13.90 5.22 14.55
CA TYR A 399 13.81 3.79 14.28
C TYR A 399 13.33 3.57 12.85
N HIS A 400 13.97 2.67 12.13
CA HIS A 400 13.57 2.37 10.75
C HIS A 400 12.15 1.81 10.65
N GLN A 401 11.67 1.14 11.69
CA GLN A 401 10.33 0.58 11.77
C GLN A 401 9.75 0.73 13.18
N TYR A 402 8.43 0.79 13.29
CA TYR A 402 7.69 0.67 14.54
C TYR A 402 6.67 -0.47 14.50
N GLN A 403 6.31 -0.97 15.67
CA GLN A 403 5.44 -2.12 15.80
C GLN A 403 3.96 -1.67 15.76
N PRO A 404 3.10 -2.23 14.89
CA PRO A 404 1.75 -1.73 14.66
C PRO A 404 0.83 -1.71 15.88
N LEU A 405 0.91 -2.73 16.79
CA LEU A 405 0.05 -2.80 17.97
C LEU A 405 0.44 -1.82 19.06
N THR A 406 1.74 -1.67 19.30
CA THR A 406 2.28 -0.87 20.41
C THR A 406 2.61 0.55 20.00
N LYS A 407 2.76 0.79 18.70
CA LYS A 407 3.22 2.03 18.09
C LYS A 407 4.59 2.48 18.59
N ARG A 408 5.42 1.53 19.04
CA ARG A 408 6.79 1.79 19.54
C ARG A 408 7.82 1.42 18.50
N GLY A 409 8.97 2.13 18.56
CA GLY A 409 10.12 1.83 17.74
C GLY A 409 10.59 0.38 17.88
N ASN A 410 11.09 -0.20 16.78
CA ASN A 410 11.54 -1.60 16.74
C ASN A 410 13.05 -1.69 16.88
N ASP A 411 13.54 -1.94 18.10
CA ASP A 411 14.97 -2.10 18.40
C ASP A 411 15.65 -3.22 17.60
N ALA A 412 14.91 -4.28 17.24
CA ALA A 412 15.50 -5.40 16.51
C ALA A 412 15.92 -5.02 15.08
N VAL A 413 15.24 -4.04 14.48
CA VAL A 413 15.64 -3.46 13.19
C VAL A 413 16.62 -2.30 13.41
N GLY A 414 16.42 -1.55 14.51
CA GLY A 414 17.28 -0.45 14.92
C GLY A 414 17.07 0.85 14.15
N SER A 415 18.11 1.67 14.13
CA SER A 415 18.15 3.01 13.52
C SER A 415 19.39 3.18 12.64
N GLY A 416 19.65 4.40 12.19
CA GLY A 416 20.88 4.74 11.44
C GLY A 416 20.70 4.74 9.92
N PHE A 417 19.47 4.76 9.45
CA PHE A 417 19.11 5.12 8.07
C PHE A 417 18.97 6.62 8.03
N ASN A 418 19.96 7.31 7.47
CA ASN A 418 20.09 8.75 7.71
C ASN A 418 19.15 9.61 6.87
N ASP A 419 18.44 9.03 5.94
CA ASP A 419 17.33 9.68 5.20
C ASP A 419 16.00 9.69 5.98
N ASP A 420 15.78 8.71 6.90
CA ASP A 420 14.50 8.53 7.60
C ASP A 420 13.93 9.83 8.19
N PRO A 421 14.68 10.66 8.96
CA PRO A 421 14.12 11.84 9.60
C PRO A 421 13.58 12.91 8.63
N ALA A 422 14.19 13.06 7.46
CA ALA A 422 13.80 14.09 6.50
C ALA A 422 12.39 13.84 5.91
N TRP A 423 11.95 12.60 5.83
CA TRP A 423 10.62 12.25 5.35
C TRP A 423 9.50 12.72 6.28
N LEU A 424 9.75 12.84 7.59
CA LEU A 424 8.77 13.41 8.51
C LEU A 424 8.48 14.88 8.19
N VAL A 425 9.50 15.64 7.80
CA VAL A 425 9.34 17.05 7.38
C VAL A 425 8.39 17.13 6.18
N LEU A 426 8.62 16.32 5.15
CA LEU A 426 7.78 16.32 3.94
C LEU A 426 6.32 15.90 4.24
N ALA A 427 6.13 14.92 5.13
CA ALA A 427 4.79 14.48 5.52
C ALA A 427 4.01 15.59 6.26
N VAL A 428 4.66 16.27 7.20
CA VAL A 428 4.03 17.35 7.98
C VAL A 428 3.74 18.57 7.11
N THR A 429 4.65 18.97 6.23
CA THR A 429 4.42 20.09 5.30
C THR A 429 3.30 19.79 4.32
N ALA A 430 3.23 18.58 3.77
CA ALA A 430 2.12 18.16 2.90
C ALA A 430 0.78 18.20 3.65
N TYR A 431 0.74 17.73 4.90
CA TYR A 431 -0.45 17.81 5.75
C TYR A 431 -0.87 19.27 6.02
N ALA A 432 0.06 20.13 6.37
CA ALA A 432 -0.21 21.54 6.65
C ALA A 432 -0.74 22.28 5.41
N ARG A 433 -0.15 22.05 4.23
CA ARG A 433 -0.64 22.60 2.96
C ARG A 433 -2.05 22.12 2.62
N GLU A 434 -2.31 20.82 2.82
CA GLU A 434 -3.63 20.24 2.52
C GLU A 434 -4.71 20.76 3.45
N THR A 435 -4.46 20.79 4.75
CA THR A 435 -5.50 21.05 5.75
C THR A 435 -5.56 22.49 6.24
N GLY A 436 -4.44 23.20 6.23
CA GLY A 436 -4.27 24.49 6.93
C GLY A 436 -4.15 24.35 8.44
N ASP A 437 -4.09 23.13 8.99
CA ASP A 437 -3.93 22.87 10.43
C ASP A 437 -2.46 23.06 10.84
N LEU A 438 -2.11 24.30 11.14
CA LEU A 438 -0.78 24.63 11.69
C LEU A 438 -0.68 24.34 13.19
N ALA A 439 -1.80 24.09 13.88
CA ALA A 439 -1.79 23.79 15.30
C ALA A 439 -1.15 22.41 15.60
N ILE A 440 -1.07 21.53 14.61
CA ILE A 440 -0.35 20.26 14.73
C ILE A 440 1.12 20.48 15.15
N LEU A 441 1.73 21.60 14.77
CA LEU A 441 3.14 21.91 15.08
C LEU A 441 3.38 22.18 16.58
N ASP A 442 2.33 22.55 17.32
CA ASP A 442 2.38 22.80 18.75
C ASP A 442 2.01 21.56 19.59
N GLU A 443 1.61 20.44 18.94
CA GLU A 443 1.28 19.21 19.64
C GLU A 443 2.47 18.65 20.40
N PRO A 444 2.30 18.32 21.68
CA PRO A 444 3.37 17.72 22.49
C PRO A 444 3.55 16.24 22.10
N VAL A 445 4.69 15.91 21.52
CA VAL A 445 5.05 14.56 21.08
C VAL A 445 6.29 14.09 21.84
N PRO A 446 6.31 12.87 22.43
CA PRO A 446 7.47 12.35 23.10
C PRO A 446 8.54 11.88 22.10
N TYR A 447 9.81 12.02 22.47
CA TYR A 447 10.90 11.31 21.80
C TYR A 447 10.99 9.86 22.30
N ASP A 448 11.23 8.90 21.40
CA ASP A 448 11.39 7.46 21.71
C ASP A 448 10.21 6.87 22.53
N ASN A 449 9.01 7.37 22.30
CA ASN A 449 7.83 7.02 23.09
C ASN A 449 8.03 7.13 24.62
N ALA A 450 9.02 7.94 25.09
CA ALA A 450 9.38 8.06 26.49
C ALA A 450 8.52 9.13 27.20
N PRO A 451 7.71 8.77 28.21
CA PRO A 451 6.95 9.77 28.96
C PRO A 451 7.86 10.83 29.62
N GLY A 452 7.49 12.09 29.51
CA GLY A 452 8.26 13.23 30.06
C GLY A 452 9.28 13.82 29.08
N SER A 453 9.42 13.26 27.88
CA SER A 453 10.30 13.81 26.83
C SER A 453 9.56 14.66 25.79
N GLU A 454 8.28 14.93 26.03
CA GLU A 454 7.41 15.62 25.07
C GLU A 454 7.96 17.00 24.68
N ARG A 455 7.96 17.27 23.37
CA ARG A 455 8.27 18.56 22.76
C ARG A 455 7.24 18.87 21.70
N PRO A 456 7.05 20.14 21.30
CA PRO A 456 6.23 20.48 20.13
C PRO A 456 6.69 19.70 18.90
N LEU A 457 5.75 19.28 18.03
CA LEU A 457 6.10 18.61 16.79
C LEU A 457 7.08 19.42 15.93
N GLU A 458 7.00 20.75 15.97
CA GLU A 458 7.96 21.63 15.27
C GLU A 458 9.40 21.36 15.71
N ASP A 459 9.64 21.08 17.00
CA ASP A 459 10.98 20.70 17.51
C ASP A 459 11.48 19.39 16.86
N HIS A 460 10.60 18.42 16.66
CA HIS A 460 10.92 17.19 15.95
C HIS A 460 11.36 17.45 14.51
N LEU A 461 10.73 18.39 13.81
CA LEU A 461 11.08 18.74 12.43
C LEU A 461 12.44 19.44 12.37
N ARG A 462 12.68 20.42 13.26
CA ARG A 462 13.97 21.09 13.38
C ARG A 462 15.08 20.10 13.70
N ARG A 463 14.83 19.20 14.64
CA ARG A 463 15.76 18.15 15.03
C ARG A 463 16.07 17.16 13.91
N ALA A 464 15.11 16.88 13.03
CA ALA A 464 15.33 16.06 11.81
C ALA A 464 16.33 16.74 10.85
N ILE A 465 16.22 18.05 10.65
CA ILE A 465 17.16 18.84 9.85
C ILE A 465 18.55 18.89 10.50
N ASP A 466 18.60 19.20 11.79
CA ASP A 466 19.86 19.29 12.54
C ASP A 466 20.59 17.94 12.59
N TYR A 467 19.87 16.82 12.64
CA TYR A 467 20.44 15.48 12.56
C TYR A 467 21.31 15.28 11.31
N THR A 468 20.86 15.77 10.16
CA THR A 468 21.64 15.69 8.92
C THR A 468 22.84 16.63 8.97
N LEU A 469 22.66 17.87 9.45
CA LEU A 469 23.75 18.86 9.54
C LEU A 469 24.85 18.45 10.52
N GLU A 470 24.51 17.73 11.59
CA GLU A 470 25.47 17.17 12.55
C GLU A 470 26.25 15.96 12.00
N ARG A 471 25.85 15.45 10.82
CA ARG A 471 26.37 14.21 10.19
C ARG A 471 26.76 14.44 8.73
N LEU A 472 27.73 15.33 8.55
CA LEU A 472 28.34 15.57 7.23
C LEU A 472 29.69 14.83 7.15
N GLY A 473 29.97 14.32 5.95
CA GLY A 473 31.22 13.63 5.65
C GLY A 473 32.30 14.56 5.11
N PRO A 474 33.41 13.99 4.59
CA PRO A 474 34.57 14.74 4.12
C PRO A 474 34.31 15.75 3.00
N HIS A 475 33.26 15.53 2.18
CA HIS A 475 32.87 16.41 1.07
C HIS A 475 31.77 17.40 1.46
N GLY A 476 31.37 17.46 2.75
CA GLY A 476 30.22 18.26 3.18
C GLY A 476 28.88 17.70 2.73
N LEU A 477 28.84 16.45 2.28
CA LEU A 477 27.62 15.72 1.94
C LEU A 477 27.11 14.92 3.16
N PRO A 478 25.81 14.60 3.26
CA PRO A 478 25.28 13.81 4.37
C PRO A 478 25.86 12.40 4.42
N LEU A 479 26.21 11.96 5.63
CA LEU A 479 26.60 10.56 5.86
C LEU A 479 25.41 9.63 5.57
N ILE A 480 25.66 8.53 4.84
CA ILE A 480 24.62 7.56 4.49
C ILE A 480 24.13 6.71 5.69
N GLY A 481 24.98 6.53 6.71
CA GLY A 481 24.72 5.65 7.85
C GLY A 481 24.78 4.16 7.45
N ARG A 482 23.80 3.37 7.86
CA ARG A 482 23.66 1.96 7.47
C ARG A 482 23.30 1.84 5.99
N ALA A 483 22.36 2.65 5.55
CA ALA A 483 21.92 2.85 4.18
C ALA A 483 21.07 4.15 4.12
N ASP A 484 20.65 4.54 2.94
CA ASP A 484 19.61 5.54 2.72
C ASP A 484 18.34 4.85 2.21
N TRP A 485 17.51 5.53 1.40
CA TRP A 485 16.29 4.97 0.81
C TRP A 485 16.51 3.60 0.13
N ASN A 486 17.69 3.38 -0.44
CA ASN A 486 18.11 2.09 -0.95
C ASN A 486 18.75 1.27 0.18
N ASP A 487 17.94 0.52 0.92
CA ASP A 487 18.35 -0.28 2.08
C ASP A 487 19.53 -1.23 1.78
N CYS A 488 19.70 -1.58 0.51
CA CYS A 488 20.66 -2.57 0.04
C CYS A 488 22.01 -1.95 -0.37
N LEU A 489 22.14 -0.61 -0.38
CA LEU A 489 23.41 0.07 -0.64
C LEU A 489 24.17 0.29 0.68
N ASN A 490 25.03 -0.66 1.06
CA ASN A 490 25.63 -0.75 2.39
C ASN A 490 27.10 -0.32 2.39
N LEU A 491 27.36 0.95 2.18
CA LEU A 491 28.69 1.51 1.96
C LEU A 491 29.59 1.54 3.22
N ASN A 492 29.03 1.29 4.40
CA ASN A 492 29.73 1.18 5.69
C ASN A 492 29.64 -0.23 6.32
N CYS A 493 29.04 -1.19 5.62
CA CYS A 493 28.88 -2.56 6.09
C CYS A 493 29.88 -3.45 5.35
N PHE A 494 30.68 -4.21 6.10
CA PHE A 494 31.71 -5.09 5.54
C PHE A 494 31.45 -6.53 5.98
N SER A 495 30.70 -7.28 5.18
CA SER A 495 30.48 -8.71 5.35
C SER A 495 31.21 -9.49 4.27
N ASP A 496 31.98 -10.51 4.68
CA ASP A 496 32.64 -11.44 3.75
C ASP A 496 31.68 -12.48 3.16
N THR A 497 30.42 -12.49 3.64
CA THR A 497 29.41 -13.49 3.25
C THR A 497 28.37 -12.85 2.33
N PRO A 498 28.36 -13.18 1.03
CA PRO A 498 27.32 -12.74 0.12
C PRO A 498 25.92 -13.19 0.58
N GLY A 499 24.92 -12.30 0.53
CA GLY A 499 23.55 -12.59 0.96
C GLY A 499 23.32 -12.42 2.46
N GLU A 500 24.30 -12.00 3.25
CA GLU A 500 24.00 -11.43 4.54
C GLU A 500 23.26 -10.11 4.35
N SER A 501 22.06 -10.04 4.90
CA SER A 501 21.27 -8.82 4.91
C SER A 501 22.00 -7.71 5.68
N PHE A 502 21.84 -6.45 5.24
CA PHE A 502 22.31 -5.26 5.98
C PHE A 502 21.82 -5.26 7.44
N GLN A 503 20.72 -5.93 7.73
CA GLN A 503 20.14 -6.06 9.08
C GLN A 503 20.96 -6.98 9.97
N THR A 504 21.73 -7.91 9.39
CA THR A 504 22.56 -8.88 10.10
C THR A 504 24.04 -8.56 10.03
N THR A 505 24.48 -7.73 9.08
CA THR A 505 25.87 -7.28 8.98
C THR A 505 26.24 -6.30 10.07
N GLN A 506 27.46 -6.40 10.58
CA GLN A 506 27.99 -5.38 11.49
C GLN A 506 28.25 -4.10 10.71
N ASN A 507 27.41 -3.12 10.95
CA ASN A 507 27.63 -1.78 10.45
C ASN A 507 28.83 -1.17 11.15
N ARG A 508 29.85 -0.77 10.40
CA ARG A 508 30.95 0.04 10.91
C ARG A 508 30.41 1.43 11.15
N ASP A 509 30.90 2.11 12.21
CA ASP A 509 30.50 3.48 12.49
C ASP A 509 30.55 4.31 11.20
N GLY A 510 29.40 4.68 10.68
CA GLY A 510 29.20 5.23 9.35
C GLY A 510 29.72 6.65 9.17
N GLY A 511 30.93 6.91 9.68
CA GLY A 511 31.49 8.25 9.76
C GLY A 511 32.08 8.79 8.47
N VAL A 512 32.02 8.06 7.34
CA VAL A 512 32.76 8.45 6.13
C VAL A 512 31.95 8.35 4.85
N ALA A 513 31.17 7.28 4.63
CA ALA A 513 30.40 7.13 3.40
C ALA A 513 29.27 8.15 3.33
N GLU A 514 29.13 8.82 2.17
CA GLU A 514 28.24 9.95 1.95
C GLU A 514 27.19 9.66 0.86
N SER A 515 26.01 10.28 0.94
CA SER A 515 24.93 10.13 -0.03
C SER A 515 24.54 11.44 -0.70
N VAL A 516 24.63 11.49 -2.01
CA VAL A 516 24.13 12.61 -2.84
C VAL A 516 22.60 12.60 -2.90
N PHE A 517 21.96 11.43 -2.78
CA PHE A 517 20.52 11.32 -2.68
C PHE A 517 19.98 12.01 -1.42
N ILE A 518 20.60 11.75 -0.24
CA ILE A 518 20.20 12.41 1.01
C ILE A 518 20.43 13.92 0.90
N ALA A 519 21.49 14.38 0.21
CA ALA A 519 21.73 15.80 0.01
C ALA A 519 20.58 16.48 -0.75
N GLY A 520 20.10 15.86 -1.83
CA GLY A 520 18.91 16.33 -2.55
C GLY A 520 17.65 16.35 -1.67
N LEU A 521 17.40 15.26 -0.93
CA LEU A 521 16.27 15.14 0.00
C LEU A 521 16.35 16.20 1.11
N PHE A 522 17.52 16.45 1.65
CA PHE A 522 17.76 17.49 2.66
C PHE A 522 17.41 18.88 2.13
N VAL A 523 17.86 19.23 0.92
CA VAL A 523 17.57 20.54 0.31
C VAL A 523 16.06 20.72 0.13
N LEU A 524 15.37 19.67 -0.34
CA LEU A 524 13.92 19.69 -0.47
C LEU A 524 13.23 19.89 0.88
N ALA A 525 13.57 19.08 1.88
CA ALA A 525 12.97 19.14 3.22
C ALA A 525 13.25 20.47 3.95
N ALA A 526 14.47 20.99 3.85
CA ALA A 526 14.84 22.26 4.47
C ALA A 526 14.07 23.45 3.87
N ASN A 527 13.89 23.49 2.54
CA ASN A 527 13.11 24.51 1.87
C ASN A 527 11.61 24.41 2.20
N GLU A 528 11.06 23.21 2.26
CA GLU A 528 9.68 22.97 2.68
C GLU A 528 9.41 23.43 4.12
N LEU A 529 10.34 23.12 5.05
CA LEU A 529 10.21 23.58 6.43
C LEU A 529 10.41 25.10 6.54
N ALA A 530 11.31 25.70 5.76
CA ALA A 530 11.53 27.14 5.74
C ALA A 530 10.25 27.90 5.34
N GLU A 531 9.53 27.43 4.33
CA GLU A 531 8.25 28.00 3.93
C GLU A 531 7.22 27.91 5.08
N LEU A 532 7.15 26.75 5.74
CA LEU A 532 6.21 26.50 6.83
C LEU A 532 6.45 27.40 8.05
N VAL A 533 7.72 27.54 8.48
CA VAL A 533 8.06 28.38 9.63
C VAL A 533 7.94 29.88 9.32
N ASP A 534 8.25 30.31 8.09
CA ASP A 534 8.00 31.68 7.64
C ASP A 534 6.51 32.02 7.69
N HIS A 535 5.65 31.12 7.22
CA HIS A 535 4.20 31.30 7.28
C HIS A 535 3.69 31.42 8.73
N ARG A 536 4.38 30.79 9.69
CA ARG A 536 4.13 30.99 11.14
C ARG A 536 4.73 32.28 11.70
N GLY A 537 5.56 33.00 10.94
CA GLY A 537 6.18 34.26 11.33
C GLY A 537 7.59 34.12 11.92
N ASP A 538 8.21 32.92 11.88
CA ASP A 538 9.61 32.73 12.28
C ASP A 538 10.58 32.87 11.09
N ALA A 539 10.68 34.09 10.55
CA ALA A 539 11.55 34.39 9.42
C ALA A 539 13.06 34.15 9.69
N SER A 540 13.46 34.14 10.97
CA SER A 540 14.87 33.88 11.32
C SER A 540 15.22 32.41 11.12
N GLU A 541 14.34 31.51 11.52
CA GLU A 541 14.51 30.06 11.28
C GLU A 541 14.37 29.75 9.79
N GLY A 542 13.40 30.36 9.09
CA GLY A 542 13.29 30.22 7.65
C GLY A 542 14.56 30.62 6.90
N ALA A 543 15.22 31.72 7.31
CA ALA A 543 16.50 32.14 6.76
C ALA A 543 17.63 31.12 7.04
N ARG A 544 17.74 30.60 8.26
CA ARG A 544 18.73 29.58 8.65
C ARG A 544 18.59 28.31 7.79
N LEU A 545 17.36 27.84 7.61
CA LEU A 545 17.08 26.65 6.82
C LEU A 545 17.43 26.81 5.34
N ARG A 546 17.17 28.00 4.76
CA ARG A 546 17.56 28.29 3.37
C ARG A 546 19.06 28.43 3.20
N GLU A 547 19.77 29.01 4.17
CA GLU A 547 21.22 29.05 4.18
C GLU A 547 21.81 27.64 4.22
N ALA A 548 21.32 26.77 5.10
CA ALA A 548 21.74 25.37 5.17
C ALA A 548 21.46 24.60 3.86
N ALA A 549 20.29 24.85 3.22
CA ALA A 549 19.98 24.28 1.92
C ALA A 549 20.95 24.78 0.84
N ALA A 550 21.29 26.07 0.82
CA ALA A 550 22.23 26.64 -0.15
C ALA A 550 23.65 26.08 0.03
N ASP A 551 24.14 25.91 1.26
CA ASP A 551 25.43 25.28 1.56
C ASP A 551 25.46 23.81 1.09
N MET A 552 24.37 23.07 1.26
CA MET A 552 24.26 21.71 0.76
C MET A 552 24.27 21.68 -0.79
N VAL A 553 23.58 22.59 -1.46
CA VAL A 553 23.65 22.75 -2.91
C VAL A 553 25.09 22.99 -3.36
N ALA A 554 25.85 23.88 -2.68
CA ALA A 554 27.25 24.12 -2.99
C ALA A 554 28.13 22.85 -2.84
N SER A 555 27.85 22.00 -1.83
CA SER A 555 28.52 20.71 -1.66
C SER A 555 28.19 19.73 -2.81
N VAL A 556 26.92 19.65 -3.23
CA VAL A 556 26.51 18.85 -4.39
C VAL A 556 27.16 19.38 -5.66
N ASP A 557 27.24 20.68 -5.85
CA ASP A 557 27.87 21.30 -7.01
C ASP A 557 29.37 20.98 -7.12
N ALA A 558 30.06 20.96 -5.98
CA ALA A 558 31.49 20.69 -5.92
C ALA A 558 31.82 19.20 -6.04
N HIS A 559 31.00 18.32 -5.46
CA HIS A 559 31.35 16.92 -5.26
C HIS A 559 30.31 15.91 -5.81
N GLY A 560 29.04 16.33 -5.95
CA GLY A 560 27.94 15.45 -6.37
C GLY A 560 27.76 15.33 -7.88
N TRP A 561 28.51 16.04 -8.74
CA TRP A 561 28.35 16.06 -10.20
C TRP A 561 29.45 15.29 -10.93
N ASP A 562 29.08 14.46 -11.94
CA ASP A 562 30.01 13.61 -12.70
C ASP A 562 30.10 14.00 -14.19
N GLY A 563 29.85 15.26 -14.52
CA GLY A 563 29.92 15.77 -15.91
C GLY A 563 28.59 15.75 -16.65
N ASP A 564 27.86 14.62 -16.65
CA ASP A 564 26.57 14.46 -17.33
C ASP A 564 25.41 14.06 -16.40
N TRP A 565 25.70 13.61 -15.16
CA TRP A 565 24.67 13.23 -14.18
C TRP A 565 25.15 13.43 -12.74
N PHE A 566 24.26 13.33 -11.76
CA PHE A 566 24.59 13.36 -10.35
C PHE A 566 25.13 12.00 -9.90
N ARG A 567 26.28 12.01 -9.19
CA ARG A 567 26.84 10.83 -8.51
C ARG A 567 25.85 10.25 -7.52
N ARG A 568 26.03 8.96 -7.19
CA ARG A 568 25.18 8.31 -6.18
C ARG A 568 25.69 8.60 -4.77
N ALA A 569 26.97 8.42 -4.55
CA ALA A 569 27.55 8.40 -3.21
C ALA A 569 29.09 8.48 -3.27
N TYR A 570 29.70 8.58 -2.08
CA TYR A 570 31.08 8.20 -1.83
C TYR A 570 31.10 7.06 -0.83
N ASP A 571 31.92 6.04 -1.07
CA ASP A 571 32.03 4.88 -0.18
C ASP A 571 32.89 5.16 1.05
N TYR A 572 33.07 4.15 1.92
CA TYR A 572 33.90 4.24 3.12
C TYR A 572 35.36 4.67 2.85
N PHE A 573 35.88 4.38 1.66
CA PHE A 573 37.27 4.70 1.25
C PHE A 573 37.37 6.04 0.52
N GLY A 574 36.27 6.77 0.36
CA GLY A 574 36.21 8.05 -0.36
C GLY A 574 36.15 7.89 -1.88
N GLU A 575 35.91 6.68 -2.40
CA GLU A 575 35.79 6.44 -3.83
C GLU A 575 34.35 6.78 -4.32
N PRO A 576 34.22 7.43 -5.47
CA PRO A 576 32.92 7.83 -6.00
C PRO A 576 32.13 6.60 -6.50
N ILE A 577 30.86 6.53 -6.15
CA ILE A 577 29.86 5.59 -6.62
C ILE A 577 28.85 6.30 -7.52
N GLY A 578 28.44 5.65 -8.62
CA GLY A 578 27.57 6.29 -9.62
C GLY A 578 28.32 7.27 -10.52
N SER A 579 29.58 6.98 -10.83
CA SER A 579 30.46 7.76 -11.69
C SER A 579 30.73 7.03 -13.02
N ALA A 580 30.93 7.79 -14.09
CA ALA A 580 31.37 7.26 -15.38
C ALA A 580 32.71 6.47 -15.30
N GLY A 581 33.49 6.71 -14.24
CA GLY A 581 34.74 5.97 -13.99
C GLY A 581 34.54 4.61 -13.35
N ASN A 582 33.34 4.22 -12.92
CA ASN A 582 33.06 2.91 -12.39
C ASN A 582 32.87 1.90 -13.54
N ASP A 583 33.33 0.65 -13.37
CA ASP A 583 33.11 -0.42 -14.36
C ASP A 583 31.63 -0.82 -14.45
N GLU A 584 30.96 -0.90 -13.31
CA GLU A 584 29.54 -1.20 -13.15
C GLU A 584 28.88 -0.14 -12.23
N GLY A 585 27.55 0.01 -12.25
CA GLY A 585 26.88 0.97 -11.39
C GLY A 585 27.26 2.43 -11.68
N GLN A 586 27.36 2.81 -12.97
CA GLN A 586 27.82 4.15 -13.38
C GLN A 586 26.79 5.24 -13.15
N ILE A 587 25.50 4.92 -13.32
CA ILE A 587 24.41 5.89 -13.12
C ILE A 587 23.29 5.26 -12.32
N PHE A 588 22.80 5.94 -11.28
CA PHE A 588 21.68 5.56 -10.44
C PHE A 588 20.53 6.56 -10.60
N ILE A 589 19.30 6.08 -10.51
CA ILE A 589 18.09 6.89 -10.71
C ILE A 589 17.83 7.86 -9.55
N GLU A 590 18.12 7.46 -8.30
CA GLU A 590 17.69 8.16 -7.10
C GLU A 590 18.21 9.61 -7.03
N PRO A 591 19.52 9.90 -7.20
CA PRO A 591 20.00 11.28 -7.14
C PRO A 591 19.52 12.13 -8.32
N GLN A 592 19.27 11.52 -9.50
CA GLN A 592 18.77 12.28 -10.65
C GLN A 592 17.38 12.83 -10.38
N GLY A 593 16.49 12.01 -9.82
CA GLY A 593 15.15 12.44 -9.41
C GLY A 593 15.19 13.46 -8.27
N MET A 594 15.83 13.10 -7.16
CA MET A 594 15.74 13.87 -5.92
C MET A 594 16.46 15.24 -6.01
N CYS A 595 17.65 15.31 -6.61
CA CYS A 595 18.34 16.56 -6.79
C CYS A 595 17.57 17.54 -7.67
N VAL A 596 16.98 17.04 -8.78
CA VAL A 596 16.18 17.90 -9.66
C VAL A 596 14.87 18.33 -8.99
N MET A 597 14.21 17.44 -8.23
CA MET A 597 13.02 17.80 -7.41
C MET A 597 13.34 18.90 -6.40
N ALA A 598 14.54 18.90 -5.84
CA ALA A 598 15.04 19.93 -4.94
C ALA A 598 15.47 21.24 -5.65
N GLY A 599 15.35 21.32 -6.99
CA GLY A 599 15.71 22.48 -7.80
C GLY A 599 17.19 22.52 -8.22
N ILE A 600 18.00 21.53 -7.82
CA ILE A 600 19.45 21.51 -8.10
C ILE A 600 19.68 21.29 -9.60
N GLY A 601 20.47 22.16 -10.22
CA GLY A 601 20.84 22.06 -11.62
C GLY A 601 19.78 22.55 -12.62
N LEU A 602 18.62 23.08 -12.18
CA LEU A 602 17.60 23.64 -13.08
C LEU A 602 18.08 24.95 -13.74
N ALA A 603 18.71 25.83 -12.95
CA ALA A 603 19.13 27.16 -13.44
C ALA A 603 20.31 27.13 -14.42
N ASP A 604 21.17 26.12 -14.37
CA ASP A 604 22.40 26.01 -15.17
C ASP A 604 22.37 24.90 -16.23
N GLY A 605 21.22 24.21 -16.38
CA GLY A 605 21.00 23.17 -17.37
C GLY A 605 21.58 21.80 -17.02
N ARG A 606 22.18 21.60 -15.84
CA ARG A 606 22.64 20.27 -15.38
C ARG A 606 21.47 19.29 -15.21
N ALA A 607 20.32 19.77 -14.71
CA ALA A 607 19.11 18.95 -14.60
C ALA A 607 18.70 18.36 -15.96
N VAL A 608 18.70 19.18 -17.03
CA VAL A 608 18.35 18.71 -18.38
C VAL A 608 19.35 17.65 -18.88
N ARG A 609 20.67 17.81 -18.58
CA ARG A 609 21.69 16.80 -18.93
C ARG A 609 21.51 15.51 -18.15
N ALA A 610 21.26 15.59 -16.84
CA ALA A 610 21.02 14.42 -15.99
C ALA A 610 19.79 13.61 -16.46
N LEU A 611 18.69 14.31 -16.78
CA LEU A 611 17.48 13.68 -17.30
C LEU A 611 17.69 13.09 -18.73
N ALA A 612 18.53 13.70 -19.56
CA ALA A 612 18.94 13.11 -20.83
C ALA A 612 19.75 11.81 -20.60
N ALA A 613 20.68 11.79 -19.67
CA ALA A 613 21.42 10.58 -19.31
C ALA A 613 20.50 9.47 -18.77
N VAL A 614 19.47 9.81 -17.99
CA VAL A 614 18.43 8.86 -17.56
C VAL A 614 17.70 8.26 -18.77
N ARG A 615 17.22 9.09 -19.70
CA ARG A 615 16.54 8.62 -20.91
C ARG A 615 17.40 7.67 -21.75
N ASP A 616 18.65 8.01 -21.92
CA ASP A 616 19.57 7.25 -22.78
C ASP A 616 20.05 5.95 -22.12
N ARG A 617 20.28 5.97 -20.81
CA ARG A 617 20.95 4.88 -20.10
C ARG A 617 20.04 4.02 -19.24
N LEU A 618 19.00 4.58 -18.62
CA LEU A 618 18.15 3.87 -17.65
C LEU A 618 16.75 3.54 -18.19
N ALA A 619 16.21 4.31 -19.11
CA ALA A 619 14.86 4.11 -19.60
C ALA A 619 14.70 2.81 -20.41
N THR A 620 13.61 2.10 -20.19
CA THR A 620 13.19 0.89 -20.91
C THR A 620 11.72 1.01 -21.33
N PRO A 621 11.20 0.15 -22.20
CA PRO A 621 9.77 0.15 -22.53
C PRO A 621 8.83 -0.09 -21.33
N HIS A 622 9.35 -0.63 -20.22
CA HIS A 622 8.58 -1.02 -19.04
C HIS A 622 8.79 -0.11 -17.83
N GLY A 623 9.56 0.96 -17.95
CA GLY A 623 9.91 1.91 -16.91
C GLY A 623 11.42 2.21 -16.88
N ILE A 624 11.87 2.86 -15.82
CA ILE A 624 13.27 3.29 -15.65
C ILE A 624 13.93 2.35 -14.64
N VAL A 625 15.04 1.69 -15.04
CA VAL A 625 15.81 0.82 -14.16
C VAL A 625 16.58 1.63 -13.12
N LEU A 626 16.84 1.03 -11.96
CA LEU A 626 17.45 1.70 -10.82
C LEU A 626 18.89 2.10 -11.08
N VAL A 627 19.68 1.23 -11.77
CA VAL A 627 21.11 1.43 -11.97
C VAL A 627 21.57 0.81 -13.31
N GLN A 628 22.60 1.37 -13.91
CA GLN A 628 23.28 0.80 -15.09
C GLN A 628 24.79 1.16 -15.13
N PRO A 629 25.63 0.23 -15.65
CA PRO A 629 25.39 -1.18 -15.89
C PRO A 629 25.01 -1.94 -14.60
N ALA A 630 24.29 -3.05 -14.75
CA ALA A 630 23.98 -3.93 -13.63
C ALA A 630 25.25 -4.56 -13.04
N PHE A 631 25.22 -4.87 -11.75
CA PHE A 631 26.33 -5.59 -11.08
C PHE A 631 26.30 -7.08 -11.46
N SER A 632 27.43 -7.58 -11.94
CA SER A 632 27.57 -8.97 -12.41
C SER A 632 27.86 -9.98 -11.30
N GLY A 633 28.23 -9.52 -10.10
CA GLY A 633 28.55 -10.35 -8.94
C GLY A 633 28.67 -9.55 -7.66
N TYR A 634 28.75 -10.26 -6.53
CA TYR A 634 28.81 -9.64 -5.20
C TYR A 634 30.10 -8.81 -5.02
N GLN A 635 29.88 -7.56 -4.58
CA GLN A 635 30.96 -6.61 -4.26
C GLN A 635 30.84 -6.16 -2.80
N LEU A 636 31.80 -6.62 -1.98
CA LEU A 636 31.84 -6.36 -0.54
C LEU A 636 31.66 -4.87 -0.18
N ARG A 637 32.24 -3.97 -0.97
CA ARG A 637 32.22 -2.51 -0.73
C ARG A 637 30.87 -1.84 -0.97
N LEU A 638 29.98 -2.49 -1.72
CA LEU A 638 28.66 -1.97 -2.09
C LEU A 638 27.53 -2.65 -1.30
N GLY A 639 27.75 -3.89 -0.86
CA GLY A 639 26.81 -4.62 -0.02
C GLY A 639 25.74 -5.37 -0.80
N GLU A 640 24.57 -5.49 -0.19
CA GLU A 640 23.48 -6.38 -0.62
C GLU A 640 22.95 -6.10 -2.03
N ILE A 641 22.98 -4.85 -2.48
CA ILE A 641 22.54 -4.48 -3.85
C ILE A 641 23.21 -5.35 -4.92
N THR A 642 24.46 -5.76 -4.71
CA THR A 642 25.23 -6.55 -5.65
C THR A 642 25.02 -8.06 -5.51
N SER A 643 24.23 -8.51 -4.53
CA SER A 643 23.87 -9.92 -4.33
C SER A 643 22.68 -10.36 -5.17
N TYR A 644 21.86 -9.44 -5.64
CA TYR A 644 20.71 -9.73 -6.49
C TYR A 644 21.14 -10.04 -7.93
N PRO A 645 20.44 -10.96 -8.62
CA PRO A 645 20.68 -11.18 -10.04
C PRO A 645 20.49 -9.89 -10.87
N PRO A 646 21.25 -9.69 -11.95
CA PRO A 646 21.06 -8.54 -12.84
C PRO A 646 19.61 -8.40 -13.34
N GLY A 647 19.07 -7.19 -13.26
CA GLY A 647 17.70 -6.88 -13.65
C GLY A 647 16.63 -7.15 -12.59
N TYR A 648 17.00 -7.58 -11.38
CA TYR A 648 16.06 -7.82 -10.28
C TYR A 648 16.36 -6.95 -9.07
N LYS A 649 15.27 -6.58 -8.36
CA LYS A 649 15.32 -5.77 -7.15
C LYS A 649 16.17 -4.50 -7.39
N GLU A 650 17.03 -4.17 -6.46
CA GLU A 650 17.89 -2.98 -6.55
C GLU A 650 19.02 -3.12 -7.58
N ASN A 651 19.36 -4.34 -8.02
CA ASN A 651 20.38 -4.55 -9.06
C ASN A 651 19.80 -4.42 -10.48
N ALA A 652 19.60 -3.18 -10.94
CA ALA A 652 19.09 -2.84 -12.27
C ALA A 652 17.65 -3.34 -12.58
N GLY A 653 16.85 -3.66 -11.56
CA GLY A 653 15.40 -3.76 -11.70
C GLY A 653 14.76 -2.40 -11.92
N ILE A 654 13.55 -2.36 -12.46
CA ILE A 654 12.69 -1.18 -12.46
C ILE A 654 12.02 -1.11 -11.10
N PHE A 655 12.62 -0.34 -10.18
CA PHE A 655 12.03 -0.11 -8.86
C PHE A 655 11.00 1.00 -9.01
N CYS A 656 9.71 0.63 -9.10
CA CYS A 656 8.66 1.54 -9.55
C CYS A 656 8.47 2.78 -8.65
N HIS A 657 8.89 2.70 -7.39
CA HIS A 657 8.83 3.81 -6.43
C HIS A 657 9.65 5.04 -6.85
N THR A 658 10.80 4.85 -7.51
CA THR A 658 11.68 5.94 -7.92
C THR A 658 11.24 6.60 -9.23
N ASN A 659 10.45 5.93 -10.05
CA ASN A 659 10.03 6.44 -11.34
C ASN A 659 9.21 7.75 -11.26
N PRO A 660 8.24 7.93 -10.32
CA PRO A 660 7.54 9.19 -10.13
C PRO A 660 8.43 10.38 -9.80
N TRP A 661 9.58 10.18 -9.13
CA TRP A 661 10.52 11.28 -8.90
C TRP A 661 11.08 11.83 -10.20
N LEU A 662 11.33 10.96 -11.20
CA LEU A 662 11.74 11.38 -12.53
C LEU A 662 10.60 12.05 -13.31
N MET A 663 9.35 11.62 -13.12
CA MET A 663 8.19 12.29 -13.71
C MET A 663 8.09 13.74 -13.22
N ILE A 664 8.23 13.95 -11.91
CA ILE A 664 8.24 15.29 -11.30
C ILE A 664 9.43 16.10 -11.80
N ALA A 665 10.62 15.51 -11.82
CA ALA A 665 11.83 16.13 -12.32
C ALA A 665 11.71 16.58 -13.80
N GLU A 666 11.12 15.75 -14.66
CA GLU A 666 10.86 16.09 -16.06
C GLU A 666 9.87 17.27 -16.20
N VAL A 667 8.82 17.30 -15.37
CA VAL A 667 7.90 18.46 -15.34
C VAL A 667 8.60 19.74 -14.94
N LEU A 668 9.46 19.68 -13.91
CA LEU A 668 10.26 20.83 -13.43
C LEU A 668 11.26 21.29 -14.49
N ALA A 669 11.82 20.37 -15.26
CA ALA A 669 12.71 20.66 -16.39
C ALA A 669 11.97 21.02 -17.69
N ASP A 670 10.66 21.30 -17.62
CA ASP A 670 9.79 21.72 -18.74
C ASP A 670 9.61 20.66 -19.85
N ASN A 671 9.68 19.35 -19.46
CA ASN A 671 9.44 18.21 -20.35
C ASN A 671 8.27 17.32 -19.90
N PRO A 672 7.03 17.83 -19.88
CA PRO A 672 5.88 17.03 -19.40
C PRO A 672 5.51 15.86 -20.32
N LEU A 673 5.93 15.86 -21.60
CA LEU A 673 5.78 14.71 -22.49
C LEU A 673 6.60 13.52 -22.00
N GLY A 674 7.85 13.76 -21.55
CA GLY A 674 8.69 12.73 -20.94
C GLY A 674 8.09 12.22 -19.64
N ALA A 675 7.53 13.10 -18.82
CA ALA A 675 6.85 12.73 -17.58
C ALA A 675 5.64 11.82 -17.84
N LEU A 676 4.78 12.18 -18.80
CA LEU A 676 3.61 11.36 -19.16
C LEU A 676 4.03 10.00 -19.76
N ASP A 677 5.07 9.97 -20.60
CA ASP A 677 5.60 8.73 -21.14
C ASP A 677 6.08 7.78 -20.02
N TYR A 678 6.84 8.28 -19.05
CA TYR A 678 7.27 7.47 -17.89
C TYR A 678 6.10 7.02 -17.04
N TYR A 679 5.09 7.87 -16.82
CA TYR A 679 3.87 7.51 -16.12
C TYR A 679 3.16 6.32 -16.78
N LEU A 680 3.00 6.37 -18.11
CA LEU A 680 2.30 5.31 -18.84
C LEU A 680 3.09 4.00 -18.91
N ARG A 681 4.43 4.02 -18.87
CA ARG A 681 5.27 2.80 -18.91
C ARG A 681 5.05 1.88 -17.70
N ILE A 682 4.85 2.45 -16.51
CA ILE A 682 4.63 1.67 -15.29
C ILE A 682 3.16 1.61 -14.86
N ASN A 683 2.25 2.31 -15.57
CA ASN A 683 0.84 2.37 -15.24
C ASN A 683 0.18 0.98 -15.40
N PRO A 684 -0.39 0.39 -14.35
CA PRO A 684 -0.96 -0.96 -14.39
C PRO A 684 -2.10 -1.09 -15.42
N SER A 685 -2.95 -0.06 -15.56
CA SER A 685 -4.04 -0.05 -16.54
C SER A 685 -3.57 -0.16 -18.00
N VAL A 686 -2.41 0.40 -18.33
CA VAL A 686 -1.76 0.21 -19.65
C VAL A 686 -1.22 -1.21 -19.78
N ARG A 687 -0.70 -1.78 -18.71
CA ARG A 687 -0.07 -3.09 -18.69
C ARG A 687 -1.07 -4.27 -18.75
N GLU A 688 -2.36 -4.00 -18.60
CA GLU A 688 -3.42 -5.00 -18.82
C GLU A 688 -3.28 -5.70 -20.18
N ALA A 689 -2.91 -4.95 -21.23
CA ALA A 689 -2.72 -5.50 -22.56
C ALA A 689 -1.60 -6.55 -22.67
N ILE A 690 -0.68 -6.58 -21.72
CA ILE A 690 0.46 -7.49 -21.63
C ILE A 690 0.46 -8.28 -20.31
N SER A 691 -0.72 -8.64 -19.79
CA SER A 691 -0.87 -9.34 -18.49
C SER A 691 -0.06 -10.63 -18.38
N GLU A 692 0.18 -11.34 -19.49
CA GLU A 692 1.03 -12.54 -19.53
C GLU A 692 2.51 -12.24 -19.20
N VAL A 693 2.99 -11.06 -19.58
CA VAL A 693 4.34 -10.59 -19.28
C VAL A 693 4.37 -9.94 -17.91
N HIS A 694 3.40 -9.06 -17.64
CA HIS A 694 3.32 -8.32 -16.38
C HIS A 694 3.05 -9.23 -15.17
N ARG A 695 2.18 -10.19 -15.29
CA ARG A 695 1.79 -11.25 -14.35
C ARG A 695 1.06 -10.76 -13.08
N CYS A 696 1.44 -9.62 -12.51
CA CYS A 696 0.73 -9.01 -11.38
C CYS A 696 -0.61 -8.41 -11.81
N GLU A 697 -1.40 -8.01 -10.83
CA GLU A 697 -2.70 -7.36 -11.01
C GLU A 697 -2.58 -6.12 -11.91
N PRO A 698 -3.43 -5.99 -12.95
CA PRO A 698 -3.38 -4.85 -13.86
C PRO A 698 -4.10 -3.60 -13.32
N PHE A 699 -4.58 -3.62 -12.09
CA PHE A 699 -5.31 -2.52 -11.46
C PHE A 699 -4.55 -1.85 -10.32
N VAL A 700 -3.36 -2.34 -9.93
CA VAL A 700 -2.51 -1.74 -8.89
C VAL A 700 -1.05 -1.72 -9.27
N TYR A 701 -0.31 -0.75 -8.75
CA TYR A 701 1.13 -0.65 -8.96
C TYR A 701 1.87 -1.78 -8.25
N ALA A 702 2.92 -2.26 -8.91
CA ALA A 702 3.90 -3.16 -8.32
C ALA A 702 5.07 -2.38 -7.71
N GLN A 703 5.81 -3.00 -6.79
CA GLN A 703 7.07 -2.47 -6.27
C GLN A 703 8.15 -2.50 -7.35
N MET A 704 8.25 -3.63 -8.05
CA MET A 704 9.33 -3.90 -9.00
C MET A 704 8.80 -4.52 -10.29
N ILE A 705 9.41 -4.11 -11.41
CA ILE A 705 9.31 -4.78 -12.71
C ILE A 705 10.70 -5.23 -13.11
N ALA A 706 10.86 -6.45 -13.61
CA ALA A 706 12.15 -6.98 -14.06
C ALA A 706 12.76 -6.10 -15.14
N GLY A 707 14.01 -5.67 -14.94
CA GLY A 707 14.77 -4.78 -15.80
C GLY A 707 15.29 -5.46 -17.08
N ARG A 708 15.96 -4.68 -17.91
CA ARG A 708 16.45 -5.15 -19.25
C ARG A 708 17.46 -6.29 -19.16
N ASP A 709 18.18 -6.42 -18.04
CA ASP A 709 19.20 -7.42 -17.83
C ASP A 709 18.62 -8.75 -17.32
N ALA A 710 17.32 -8.76 -16.95
CA ALA A 710 16.62 -9.96 -16.50
C ALA A 710 16.07 -10.77 -17.69
N PRO A 711 16.12 -12.11 -17.64
CA PRO A 711 15.48 -12.97 -18.64
C PRO A 711 13.97 -12.76 -18.78
N THR A 712 13.33 -12.28 -17.73
CA THR A 712 11.89 -12.02 -17.67
C THR A 712 11.57 -10.52 -17.73
N HIS A 713 12.29 -9.75 -18.54
CA HIS A 713 12.10 -8.30 -18.68
C HIS A 713 10.62 -7.94 -18.86
N GLY A 714 10.11 -7.07 -17.99
CA GLY A 714 8.72 -6.63 -17.96
C GLY A 714 7.82 -7.38 -16.97
N GLU A 715 8.30 -8.47 -16.35
CA GLU A 715 7.57 -9.19 -15.30
C GLU A 715 7.56 -8.38 -14.00
N ALA A 716 6.37 -8.11 -13.47
CA ALA A 716 6.20 -7.40 -12.19
C ALA A 716 6.23 -8.36 -10.99
N LYS A 717 6.64 -7.82 -9.84
CA LYS A 717 6.68 -8.50 -8.55
C LYS A 717 6.19 -7.57 -7.44
N ASN A 718 5.65 -8.16 -6.37
CA ASN A 718 5.28 -7.46 -5.13
C ASN A 718 4.30 -6.32 -5.38
N SER A 719 3.08 -6.66 -5.75
CA SER A 719 1.98 -5.71 -5.94
C SER A 719 1.46 -5.15 -4.61
N TRP A 720 0.72 -4.07 -4.65
CA TRP A 720 -0.03 -3.41 -3.58
C TRP A 720 0.82 -2.58 -2.61
N LEU A 721 1.55 -3.18 -1.68
CA LEU A 721 2.20 -2.47 -0.59
C LEU A 721 3.54 -1.86 -1.03
N THR A 722 3.47 -0.71 -1.66
CA THR A 722 4.62 0.01 -2.20
C THR A 722 4.40 1.53 -2.19
N GLY A 723 5.43 2.30 -1.88
CA GLY A 723 5.40 3.76 -2.01
C GLY A 723 5.21 4.27 -3.45
N THR A 724 5.30 3.37 -4.43
CA THR A 724 4.94 3.64 -5.82
C THR A 724 3.54 4.25 -5.92
N ALA A 725 2.58 3.76 -5.14
CA ALA A 725 1.19 4.24 -5.17
C ALA A 725 1.10 5.73 -4.81
N ALA A 726 1.66 6.12 -3.66
CA ALA A 726 1.62 7.50 -3.18
C ALA A 726 2.35 8.47 -4.13
N TRP A 727 3.56 8.12 -4.55
CA TRP A 727 4.35 8.97 -5.43
C TRP A 727 3.77 9.10 -6.83
N ASN A 728 3.18 8.02 -7.41
CA ASN A 728 2.45 8.14 -8.67
C ASN A 728 1.19 9.00 -8.54
N TYR A 729 0.49 8.91 -7.40
CA TYR A 729 -0.67 9.77 -7.14
C TYR A 729 -0.26 11.24 -7.09
N VAL A 730 0.82 11.56 -6.37
CA VAL A 730 1.39 12.91 -6.31
C VAL A 730 1.84 13.38 -7.70
N ALA A 731 2.62 12.57 -8.42
CA ALA A 731 3.09 12.92 -9.76
C ALA A 731 1.94 13.16 -10.75
N ALA A 732 0.91 12.32 -10.73
CA ALA A 732 -0.25 12.46 -11.59
C ALA A 732 -1.10 13.68 -11.25
N THR A 733 -1.51 13.84 -9.98
CA THR A 733 -2.48 14.87 -9.58
C THR A 733 -1.85 16.25 -9.42
N GLN A 734 -0.66 16.32 -8.80
CA GLN A 734 -0.04 17.60 -8.45
C GLN A 734 0.88 18.14 -9.57
N TRP A 735 1.44 17.24 -10.42
CA TRP A 735 2.41 17.65 -11.42
C TRP A 735 1.92 17.50 -12.86
N LEU A 736 1.30 16.39 -13.25
CA LEU A 736 0.74 16.23 -14.60
C LEU A 736 -0.61 16.96 -14.75
N VAL A 737 -1.58 16.67 -13.89
CA VAL A 737 -2.87 17.38 -13.80
C VAL A 737 -2.65 18.79 -13.25
N GLY A 738 -1.63 18.97 -12.39
CA GLY A 738 -1.13 20.24 -11.95
C GLY A 738 -2.00 20.95 -10.90
N ILE A 739 -2.67 20.22 -10.02
CA ILE A 739 -3.50 20.78 -8.95
C ILE A 739 -2.81 20.53 -7.59
N ARG A 740 -2.07 21.53 -7.08
CA ARG A 740 -1.26 21.42 -5.86
C ARG A 740 -1.81 22.25 -4.71
N PRO A 741 -1.97 21.66 -3.52
CA PRO A 741 -2.26 22.41 -2.30
C PRO A 741 -1.03 23.25 -1.88
N GLU A 742 -1.27 24.50 -1.56
CA GLU A 742 -0.29 25.44 -1.01
C GLU A 742 -0.82 26.02 0.31
N LEU A 743 0.03 26.65 1.10
CA LEU A 743 -0.41 27.25 2.36
C LEU A 743 -1.46 28.35 2.15
N ASP A 744 -1.34 29.14 1.07
CA ASP A 744 -2.17 30.30 0.75
C ASP A 744 -3.25 30.05 -0.30
N GLY A 745 -3.38 28.81 -0.82
CA GLY A 745 -4.37 28.51 -1.84
C GLY A 745 -4.18 27.19 -2.58
N LEU A 746 -4.85 27.06 -3.71
CA LEU A 746 -4.73 25.90 -4.59
C LEU A 746 -4.06 26.32 -5.90
N ARG A 747 -2.86 25.83 -6.15
CA ARG A 747 -2.11 26.14 -7.39
C ARG A 747 -2.66 25.34 -8.57
N ILE A 748 -2.91 26.04 -9.67
CA ILE A 748 -3.42 25.48 -10.92
C ILE A 748 -2.32 25.62 -11.98
N ASP A 749 -1.61 24.54 -12.26
CA ASP A 749 -0.48 24.51 -13.20
C ASP A 749 -0.46 23.20 -14.03
N PRO A 750 -1.51 22.99 -14.85
CA PRO A 750 -1.64 21.77 -15.66
C PRO A 750 -0.48 21.61 -16.64
N ARG A 751 0.00 20.36 -16.77
CA ARG A 751 1.13 19.98 -17.61
C ARG A 751 0.81 18.80 -18.54
N LEU A 752 -0.46 18.38 -18.61
CA LEU A 752 -0.85 17.36 -19.58
C LEU A 752 -0.75 17.93 -20.98
N PRO A 753 -0.21 17.15 -21.94
CA PRO A 753 -0.16 17.57 -23.33
C PRO A 753 -1.57 17.79 -23.87
N ASP A 754 -1.77 18.92 -24.56
CA ASP A 754 -3.06 19.24 -25.17
C ASP A 754 -3.43 18.23 -26.25
N GLY A 755 -4.38 17.35 -25.94
CA GLY A 755 -5.14 16.59 -26.94
C GLY A 755 -6.28 17.41 -27.56
N GLY A 756 -6.34 18.72 -27.28
CA GLY A 756 -7.49 19.57 -27.67
C GLY A 756 -8.74 19.34 -26.83
N ALA A 757 -8.67 18.47 -25.81
CA ALA A 757 -9.76 18.19 -24.88
C ALA A 757 -9.68 19.14 -23.66
N GLU A 758 -10.84 19.50 -23.15
CA GLU A 758 -10.98 20.27 -21.92
C GLU A 758 -10.65 19.35 -20.74
N LEU A 759 -9.69 19.76 -19.89
CA LEU A 759 -9.39 19.05 -18.62
C LEU A 759 -10.33 19.54 -17.54
N ARG A 760 -11.05 18.64 -16.88
CA ARG A 760 -11.94 18.96 -15.77
C ARG A 760 -11.45 18.27 -14.50
N VAL A 761 -11.45 19.01 -13.37
CA VAL A 761 -11.09 18.48 -12.06
C VAL A 761 -12.11 18.93 -11.02
N THR A 762 -12.58 17.98 -10.23
CA THR A 762 -13.29 18.25 -8.98
C THR A 762 -12.33 18.01 -7.83
N ARG A 763 -12.13 19.02 -6.97
CA ARG A 763 -11.20 18.95 -5.83
C ARG A 763 -11.84 19.47 -4.56
N ARG A 764 -11.99 18.64 -3.53
CA ARG A 764 -12.32 19.12 -2.18
C ARG A 764 -11.03 19.58 -1.50
N PHE A 765 -11.00 20.82 -1.08
CA PHE A 765 -9.83 21.41 -0.43
C PHE A 765 -10.27 22.36 0.68
N ARG A 766 -9.79 22.13 1.90
CA ARG A 766 -10.10 22.92 3.10
C ARG A 766 -11.59 23.19 3.30
N GLY A 767 -12.41 22.15 3.13
CA GLY A 767 -13.86 22.22 3.33
C GLY A 767 -14.68 22.75 2.14
N ALA A 768 -14.05 23.24 1.07
CA ALA A 768 -14.75 23.69 -0.15
C ALA A 768 -14.56 22.71 -1.30
N THR A 769 -15.43 22.82 -2.31
CA THR A 769 -15.32 22.07 -3.58
C THR A 769 -14.93 23.00 -4.71
N TYR A 770 -13.76 22.79 -5.29
CA TYR A 770 -13.28 23.51 -6.47
C TYR A 770 -13.70 22.74 -7.72
N ARG A 771 -14.42 23.42 -8.64
CA ARG A 771 -14.76 22.95 -9.99
C ARG A 771 -13.80 23.61 -10.97
N ILE A 772 -12.78 22.91 -11.38
CA ILE A 772 -11.68 23.43 -12.18
C ILE A 772 -11.86 22.97 -13.62
N VAL A 773 -11.85 23.94 -14.55
CA VAL A 773 -11.88 23.69 -15.99
C VAL A 773 -10.65 24.33 -16.62
N VAL A 774 -9.82 23.50 -17.25
CA VAL A 774 -8.65 23.99 -17.99
C VAL A 774 -8.98 24.01 -19.47
N HIS A 775 -8.89 25.18 -20.07
CA HIS A 775 -9.10 25.42 -21.51
C HIS A 775 -7.75 25.39 -22.22
N GLY A 776 -7.53 24.35 -23.03
CA GLY A 776 -6.31 24.17 -23.83
C GLY A 776 -6.13 25.23 -24.91
N SER A 777 -4.90 25.39 -25.38
CA SER A 777 -4.60 26.23 -26.57
C SER A 777 -5.06 25.53 -27.84
N THR A 778 -5.75 26.25 -28.70
CA THR A 778 -6.20 25.74 -30.01
C THR A 778 -5.10 25.84 -31.12
N GLU A 779 -3.90 26.30 -30.77
CA GLU A 779 -2.80 26.43 -31.75
C GLU A 779 -2.06 25.08 -31.91
N PRO A 780 -2.04 24.49 -33.11
CA PRO A 780 -1.28 23.28 -33.40
C PRO A 780 0.23 23.50 -33.22
N GLY A 781 0.88 22.70 -32.37
CA GLY A 781 2.32 22.75 -32.17
C GLY A 781 2.82 23.74 -31.12
N ALA A 782 1.93 24.35 -30.33
CA ALA A 782 2.30 25.02 -29.10
C ALA A 782 2.90 23.99 -28.17
N GLY A 783 4.10 24.24 -27.64
CA GLY A 783 4.72 23.43 -26.61
C GLY A 783 3.81 23.32 -25.36
N PRO A 784 4.21 22.61 -24.28
CA PRO A 784 3.40 22.45 -23.09
C PRO A 784 2.96 23.83 -22.58
N ALA A 785 1.66 24.11 -22.71
CA ALA A 785 1.12 25.41 -22.45
C ALA A 785 1.02 25.67 -20.94
N ARG A 786 1.52 26.82 -20.49
CA ARG A 786 1.39 27.29 -19.11
C ARG A 786 0.09 28.10 -18.95
N VAL A 787 -0.42 28.20 -17.71
CA VAL A 787 -1.57 29.05 -17.42
C VAL A 787 -1.20 30.50 -17.72
N SER A 788 -1.94 31.11 -18.64
CA SER A 788 -1.79 32.52 -19.04
C SER A 788 -2.84 33.41 -18.37
N ARG A 789 -3.96 32.83 -17.90
CA ARG A 789 -5.04 33.55 -17.23
C ARG A 789 -5.81 32.59 -16.33
N LEU A 790 -6.04 33.02 -15.09
CA LEU A 790 -6.91 32.33 -14.12
C LEU A 790 -8.14 33.20 -13.82
N VAL A 791 -9.31 32.58 -13.81
CA VAL A 791 -10.60 33.21 -13.44
C VAL A 791 -11.23 32.40 -12.34
N VAL A 792 -11.52 32.99 -11.20
CA VAL A 792 -12.17 32.35 -10.06
C VAL A 792 -13.50 33.06 -9.79
N ASP A 793 -14.62 32.33 -9.82
CA ASP A 793 -15.99 32.83 -9.66
C ASP A 793 -16.29 34.07 -10.56
N GLY A 794 -15.82 33.95 -11.82
CA GLY A 794 -16.01 35.02 -12.83
C GLY A 794 -15.03 36.20 -12.70
N SER A 795 -14.17 36.24 -11.68
CA SER A 795 -13.20 37.34 -11.47
C SER A 795 -11.79 36.90 -11.89
N PRO A 796 -11.07 37.67 -12.74
CA PRO A 796 -9.68 37.36 -13.07
C PRO A 796 -8.76 37.51 -11.85
N ILE A 797 -7.85 36.53 -11.67
CA ILE A 797 -6.87 36.48 -10.58
C ILE A 797 -5.46 36.66 -11.18
N ALA A 798 -4.59 37.37 -10.46
CA ALA A 798 -3.17 37.47 -10.83
C ALA A 798 -2.45 36.16 -10.46
N GLY A 799 -1.60 35.66 -11.37
CA GLY A 799 -0.91 34.39 -11.19
C GLY A 799 -1.79 33.16 -11.41
N ASN A 800 -1.39 32.04 -10.88
CA ASN A 800 -2.05 30.74 -11.03
C ASN A 800 -2.45 30.09 -9.69
N LEU A 801 -2.55 30.88 -8.60
CA LEU A 801 -2.95 30.43 -7.29
C LEU A 801 -4.42 30.83 -7.03
N ALA A 802 -5.33 29.86 -7.04
CA ALA A 802 -6.71 30.07 -6.63
C ALA A 802 -6.76 30.31 -5.09
N PRO A 803 -7.50 31.33 -4.62
CA PRO A 803 -7.51 31.72 -3.21
C PRO A 803 -8.09 30.62 -2.33
N LEU A 804 -7.79 30.69 -1.02
CA LEU A 804 -8.43 29.88 0.00
C LEU A 804 -9.94 30.13 0.03
N PRO A 805 -10.75 29.11 0.44
CA PRO A 805 -12.19 29.26 0.53
C PRO A 805 -12.60 30.26 1.62
N SER A 806 -13.68 30.98 1.41
CA SER A 806 -14.25 31.93 2.39
C SER A 806 -14.95 31.22 3.57
N GLY A 807 -15.18 29.91 3.48
CA GLY A 807 -15.81 29.08 4.51
C GLY A 807 -15.98 27.64 4.02
N PRO A 808 -16.46 26.74 4.89
CA PRO A 808 -16.76 25.36 4.51
C PRO A 808 -17.98 25.28 3.60
N ASP A 809 -18.12 24.14 2.88
CA ASP A 809 -19.27 23.80 2.01
C ASP A 809 -19.55 24.79 0.87
N VAL A 810 -18.54 25.58 0.49
CA VAL A 810 -18.62 26.50 -0.67
C VAL A 810 -18.18 25.80 -1.93
N GLU A 811 -18.89 26.02 -3.03
CA GLU A 811 -18.44 25.63 -4.36
C GLU A 811 -17.75 26.81 -5.06
N ILE A 812 -16.54 26.60 -5.57
CA ILE A 812 -15.68 27.60 -6.21
C ILE A 812 -15.43 27.19 -7.66
N GLY A 813 -15.89 28.01 -8.61
CA GLY A 813 -15.64 27.81 -10.04
C GLY A 813 -14.30 28.36 -10.46
N VAL A 814 -13.45 27.54 -11.07
CA VAL A 814 -12.11 27.93 -11.55
C VAL A 814 -11.97 27.64 -13.04
N HIS A 815 -11.64 28.66 -13.83
CA HIS A 815 -11.31 28.51 -15.25
C HIS A 815 -9.86 28.93 -15.50
N ALA A 816 -9.03 28.00 -15.91
CA ALA A 816 -7.64 28.25 -16.28
C ALA A 816 -7.51 28.21 -17.80
N TYR A 817 -6.91 29.24 -18.37
CA TYR A 817 -6.64 29.32 -19.81
C TYR A 817 -5.14 29.17 -20.04
N THR A 818 -4.76 28.20 -20.87
CA THR A 818 -3.37 27.98 -21.25
C THR A 818 -3.04 28.71 -22.54
N GLY A 819 -1.79 29.16 -22.73
CA GLY A 819 -1.34 29.89 -23.92
C GLY A 819 0.15 29.77 -24.14
N SER A 820 0.63 30.19 -25.31
CA SER A 820 2.07 30.23 -25.61
C SER A 820 2.81 31.18 -24.66
N ALA A 821 4.00 30.81 -24.30
CA ALA A 821 4.94 31.24 -23.28
C ALA A 821 5.14 32.73 -22.91
N ALA A 822 4.11 33.55 -22.84
CA ALA A 822 4.13 34.73 -22.00
C ALA A 822 3.45 34.39 -20.66
N ALA A 823 4.14 33.56 -19.88
CA ALA A 823 3.64 33.07 -18.60
C ALA A 823 3.41 34.24 -17.64
N LEU A 824 2.34 34.11 -16.82
CA LEU A 824 2.18 34.93 -15.62
C LEU A 824 3.42 34.74 -14.73
N PRO A 825 3.95 35.79 -14.05
CA PRO A 825 5.00 35.57 -13.06
C PRO A 825 4.53 34.60 -11.98
N ALA A 826 5.42 33.68 -11.62
CA ALA A 826 5.20 32.63 -10.63
C ALA A 826 4.82 33.19 -9.24
#